data_319ec4d34244178df47be99a78ca1b23
#
_entry.id   319ec4d34244178df47be99a78ca1b23
#
_cell.length_a   1.000
_cell.length_b   1.000
_cell.length_c   1.000
_cell.angle_alpha   90.00
_cell.angle_beta   90.00
_cell.angle_gamma   90.00
#
_symmetry.space_group_name_H-M   'P 1'
#
loop_
_entity.id
_entity.type
_entity.pdbx_description
1 polymer ?
#
loop_
_entity_poly.entity_id
_entity_poly.type
_entity_poly.pdbx_seq_one_letter_code
_entity_poly.pdbx_strand_id
1 'polypeptide(L)'
;MNQEIHAAPLALVGIGCALPGIDRIDLSNGAAWSALFDAPPPMPWSDAAAPIRGRQIDDAAFDFKKFAIPPLFRLAVSRETRLALQAASAAMQHLTLSDALRDRCDQFCATHLGSDAAYRNATKIGALRRLAERLDAQGLSPAAVMRRIDDYKQPLAQAFGSSSHDRVGEMASSIPARIAHFARTRGKCQTLDGADLGGLRLLQLAQDCFRHADSRMAVLTAVQCFHHQPQADMLLAQGVSSSACWLEGAISLVVCPLDVAQEQRWPAIAQLSTLIAERQDAAPSAGYFAGANQVFCHLLDMLLQRQQTCAGHSFTGYRWRIDAASPPSLKPTASPRISIIDYQPITAQGLDKARFWQALRNGEDALRDHSPEQLHPGAFVRPTPQKLSAYTAHAMCFPTHDPVRLELTRPMMPAKKQRLDVTQLHALNGCAAWPDSLRRFERIAIIVASNLSLSADRQQAMSALWPALPSAGVPLSPPPQPAINRWSWHGACGLGTAQLLAQQLGVEADCYAVEAACASSLAALHNAVRALQAGRYDAVLVGGIETATLERDMVLCSAQMMLSASRMRPFARQADGFTPGDGGGFFILTGQATSRAIATIEAISGSCDSYSMTAPDPEGQALAIEKTQSLSTVEARQIQYLEAHGTGTELGDRAEVASLHQGYRRAARAPLYIGSVKYNFGHCFAGAGALSLCKVLSAFEHGQIPPTPVATLNAELPLVAIPAEIPQIALDWPQGEDGRRAAINGFGTGGINYHLLIHQPI
;
A
#
# COMPACT_ATOMS: atom_id res chain seq x y z
N MET A 1 17.00 -9.53 27.90
CA MET A 1 17.55 -10.82 27.40
C MET A 1 16.92 -11.05 26.05
N ASN A 2 17.66 -10.70 24.96
CA ASN A 2 17.18 -10.91 23.59
C ASN A 2 17.09 -12.42 23.33
N GLN A 3 15.86 -12.96 23.29
CA GLN A 3 15.67 -14.27 22.70
C GLN A 3 15.93 -14.13 21.20
N GLU A 4 17.06 -14.65 20.73
CA GLU A 4 17.28 -14.82 19.30
C GLU A 4 16.14 -15.69 18.75
N ILE A 5 15.29 -15.07 17.94
CA ILE A 5 14.20 -15.78 17.27
C ILE A 5 14.83 -16.59 16.15
N HIS A 6 15.21 -17.81 16.44
CA HIS A 6 15.73 -18.73 15.44
C HIS A 6 14.61 -19.10 14.46
N ALA A 7 14.59 -18.46 13.33
CA ALA A 7 13.64 -18.71 12.26
C ALA A 7 14.18 -19.78 11.30
N ALA A 8 13.27 -20.46 10.58
CA ALA A 8 13.68 -21.36 9.51
C ALA A 8 14.52 -20.61 8.46
N PRO A 9 15.62 -21.19 7.97
CA PRO A 9 16.49 -20.52 7.02
C PRO A 9 15.77 -20.28 5.70
N LEU A 10 16.03 -19.11 5.11
CA LEU A 10 15.63 -18.78 3.75
C LEU A 10 16.71 -19.29 2.79
N ALA A 11 16.36 -20.19 1.85
CA ALA A 11 17.21 -20.51 0.73
C ALA A 11 17.09 -19.39 -0.33
N LEU A 12 18.19 -18.70 -0.62
CA LEU A 12 18.32 -17.78 -1.73
C LEU A 12 18.63 -18.59 -2.99
N VAL A 13 17.72 -18.63 -3.95
CA VAL A 13 17.83 -19.46 -5.16
C VAL A 13 17.93 -18.66 -6.46
N GLY A 14 17.76 -17.34 -6.42
CA GLY A 14 17.91 -16.46 -7.57
C GLY A 14 18.25 -15.04 -7.19
N ILE A 15 19.09 -14.40 -7.99
CA ILE A 15 19.47 -12.97 -7.85
C ILE A 15 19.40 -12.33 -9.25
N GLY A 16 18.81 -11.14 -9.30
CA GLY A 16 18.79 -10.32 -10.50
C GLY A 16 18.91 -8.85 -10.15
N CYS A 17 19.41 -8.07 -11.08
CA CYS A 17 19.55 -6.62 -10.90
C CYS A 17 19.25 -5.84 -12.16
N ALA A 18 18.95 -4.58 -11.98
CA ALA A 18 18.96 -3.53 -12.97
C ALA A 18 19.70 -2.35 -12.31
N LEU A 19 21.00 -2.28 -12.52
CA LEU A 19 21.90 -1.30 -11.92
C LEU A 19 22.71 -0.59 -13.01
N PRO A 20 23.23 0.61 -12.79
CA PRO A 20 23.98 1.35 -13.78
C PRO A 20 25.17 0.55 -14.33
N GLY A 21 25.09 0.13 -15.61
CA GLY A 21 26.13 -0.67 -16.29
C GLY A 21 26.20 -2.14 -15.85
N ILE A 22 25.25 -2.64 -15.04
CA ILE A 22 25.18 -4.04 -14.60
C ILE A 22 23.80 -4.60 -14.86
N ASP A 23 23.69 -5.51 -15.84
CA ASP A 23 22.46 -6.25 -16.13
C ASP A 23 22.42 -7.64 -15.45
N ARG A 24 23.58 -8.12 -15.00
CA ARG A 24 23.73 -9.42 -14.34
C ARG A 24 24.86 -9.38 -13.31
N ILE A 25 24.58 -9.90 -12.12
CA ILE A 25 25.60 -10.06 -11.07
C ILE A 25 26.35 -11.36 -11.28
N ASP A 26 27.68 -11.24 -11.44
CA ASP A 26 28.61 -12.36 -11.43
C ASP A 26 29.24 -12.47 -10.03
N LEU A 27 28.74 -13.40 -9.23
CA LEU A 27 29.24 -13.64 -7.85
C LEU A 27 30.69 -14.18 -7.82
N SER A 28 31.26 -14.58 -8.97
CA SER A 28 32.66 -15.01 -9.07
C SER A 28 33.63 -13.83 -9.31
N ASN A 29 33.11 -12.70 -9.80
CA ASN A 29 33.88 -11.53 -10.16
C ASN A 29 33.19 -10.23 -9.72
N GLY A 30 33.65 -9.65 -8.63
CA GLY A 30 33.13 -8.39 -8.07
C GLY A 30 33.61 -7.10 -8.76
N ALA A 31 34.41 -7.17 -9.84
CA ALA A 31 35.00 -5.95 -10.44
C ALA A 31 33.95 -4.97 -10.96
N ALA A 32 32.89 -5.44 -11.64
CA ALA A 32 31.82 -4.59 -12.12
C ALA A 32 31.02 -3.95 -10.96
N TRP A 33 30.84 -4.69 -9.87
CA TRP A 33 30.21 -4.18 -8.65
C TRP A 33 31.03 -3.07 -7.98
N SER A 34 32.36 -3.31 -7.80
CA SER A 34 33.26 -2.31 -7.22
C SER A 34 33.31 -1.03 -8.06
N ALA A 35 33.28 -1.15 -9.39
CA ALA A 35 33.31 -0.01 -10.30
C ALA A 35 32.09 0.91 -10.19
N LEU A 36 30.96 0.46 -9.61
CA LEU A 36 29.80 1.33 -9.34
C LEU A 36 30.14 2.50 -8.41
N PHE A 37 31.09 2.30 -7.51
CA PHE A 37 31.41 3.25 -6.45
C PHE A 37 32.66 4.10 -6.78
N ASP A 38 33.34 3.79 -7.88
CA ASP A 38 34.55 4.53 -8.31
C ASP A 38 34.18 5.84 -9.00
N ALA A 39 34.65 6.96 -8.44
CA ALA A 39 34.54 8.33 -8.99
C ALA A 39 33.15 8.64 -9.59
N PRO A 40 32.03 8.54 -8.82
CA PRO A 40 30.70 8.72 -9.35
C PRO A 40 30.47 10.14 -9.89
N PRO A 41 29.79 10.29 -11.06
CA PRO A 41 29.50 11.61 -11.63
C PRO A 41 28.46 12.36 -10.78
N PRO A 42 28.28 13.68 -10.96
CA PRO A 42 27.15 14.40 -10.43
C PRO A 42 25.82 13.82 -10.95
N MET A 43 24.83 13.75 -10.10
CA MET A 43 23.48 13.36 -10.54
C MET A 43 22.88 14.46 -11.42
N PRO A 44 22.20 14.14 -12.54
CA PRO A 44 21.74 15.12 -13.53
C PRO A 44 20.79 16.20 -12.97
N TRP A 45 20.06 15.85 -11.91
CA TRP A 45 19.10 16.74 -11.25
C TRP A 45 19.68 17.49 -10.03
N SER A 46 20.96 17.25 -9.66
CA SER A 46 21.58 17.87 -8.48
C SER A 46 22.03 19.29 -8.74
N ASP A 47 22.09 20.10 -7.66
CA ASP A 47 22.60 21.46 -7.72
C ASP A 47 24.09 21.49 -8.16
N ALA A 48 24.40 22.29 -9.18
CA ALA A 48 25.76 22.42 -9.70
C ALA A 48 26.75 23.00 -8.68
N ALA A 49 26.28 23.78 -7.71
CA ALA A 49 27.12 24.37 -6.67
C ALA A 49 27.52 23.38 -5.56
N ALA A 50 26.63 22.40 -5.30
CA ALA A 50 26.86 21.35 -4.31
C ALA A 50 26.36 20.00 -4.84
N PRO A 51 27.02 19.42 -5.85
CA PRO A 51 26.48 18.26 -6.57
C PRO A 51 26.49 17.01 -5.71
N ILE A 52 25.32 16.35 -5.64
CA ILE A 52 25.21 14.98 -5.15
C ILE A 52 25.80 14.07 -6.22
N ARG A 53 26.73 13.23 -5.83
CA ARG A 53 27.39 12.30 -6.73
C ARG A 53 26.75 10.92 -6.64
N GLY A 54 26.56 10.29 -7.80
CA GLY A 54 25.92 8.99 -7.85
C GLY A 54 25.84 8.43 -9.26
N ARG A 55 25.17 7.30 -9.38
CA ARG A 55 24.96 6.64 -10.67
C ARG A 55 23.48 6.43 -10.92
N GLN A 56 23.03 6.99 -12.03
CA GLN A 56 21.68 6.85 -12.56
C GLN A 56 21.66 5.78 -13.65
N ILE A 57 20.59 5.01 -13.73
CA ILE A 57 20.40 4.00 -14.77
C ILE A 57 19.66 4.59 -15.96
N ASP A 58 20.13 4.30 -17.18
CA ASP A 58 19.41 4.58 -18.42
C ASP A 58 18.42 3.44 -18.71
N ASP A 59 17.15 3.76 -18.69
CA ASP A 59 16.06 2.82 -18.96
C ASP A 59 15.34 3.10 -20.31
N ALA A 60 15.94 3.92 -21.19
CA ALA A 60 15.35 4.29 -22.47
C ALA A 60 15.15 3.07 -23.40
N ALA A 61 15.96 2.03 -23.26
CA ALA A 61 15.91 0.80 -24.05
C ALA A 61 14.99 -0.28 -23.45
N PHE A 62 14.06 0.06 -22.55
CA PHE A 62 13.14 -0.92 -21.93
C PHE A 62 12.23 -1.61 -22.96
N ASP A 63 12.26 -2.93 -23.00
CA ASP A 63 11.45 -3.75 -23.93
C ASP A 63 10.05 -4.03 -23.38
N PHE A 64 9.09 -3.16 -23.69
CA PHE A 64 7.68 -3.33 -23.30
C PHE A 64 7.05 -4.62 -23.83
N LYS A 65 7.52 -5.18 -24.96
CA LYS A 65 6.96 -6.42 -25.52
C LYS A 65 7.39 -7.63 -24.72
N LYS A 66 8.67 -7.69 -24.31
CA LYS A 66 9.20 -8.74 -23.44
C LYS A 66 8.35 -8.89 -22.17
N PHE A 67 7.91 -7.77 -21.60
CA PHE A 67 7.12 -7.74 -20.36
C PHE A 67 5.61 -7.73 -20.58
N ALA A 68 5.15 -8.04 -21.78
CA ALA A 68 3.72 -8.11 -22.15
C ALA A 68 2.93 -6.84 -21.77
N ILE A 69 3.56 -5.65 -21.85
CA ILE A 69 2.91 -4.37 -21.53
C ILE A 69 2.24 -3.80 -22.79
N PRO A 70 0.90 -3.75 -22.83
CA PRO A 70 0.17 -3.21 -23.97
C PRO A 70 0.51 -1.73 -24.22
N PRO A 71 0.41 -1.24 -25.48
CA PRO A 71 0.72 0.14 -25.83
C PRO A 71 -0.01 1.18 -24.98
N LEU A 72 -1.25 0.91 -24.59
CA LEU A 72 -2.10 1.78 -23.80
C LEU A 72 -1.52 2.09 -22.41
N PHE A 73 -0.77 1.15 -21.83
CA PHE A 73 -0.17 1.30 -20.50
C PHE A 73 1.23 1.92 -20.51
N ARG A 74 1.93 1.98 -21.67
CA ARG A 74 3.35 2.32 -21.71
C ARG A 74 3.69 3.66 -21.07
N LEU A 75 2.86 4.68 -21.30
CA LEU A 75 3.04 6.00 -20.70
C LEU A 75 2.79 6.04 -19.18
N ALA A 76 2.00 5.08 -18.68
CA ALA A 76 1.66 4.98 -17.26
C ALA A 76 2.69 4.18 -16.45
N VAL A 77 3.52 3.34 -17.10
CA VAL A 77 4.52 2.53 -16.38
C VAL A 77 5.65 3.41 -15.84
N SER A 78 5.79 3.46 -14.52
CA SER A 78 6.83 4.24 -13.87
C SER A 78 8.23 3.67 -14.13
N ARG A 79 9.23 4.50 -13.90
CA ARG A 79 10.64 4.12 -14.03
C ARG A 79 11.00 2.99 -13.04
N GLU A 80 10.52 3.08 -11.82
CA GLU A 80 10.69 2.05 -10.79
C GLU A 80 10.13 0.70 -11.24
N THR A 81 8.94 0.71 -11.86
CA THR A 81 8.32 -0.51 -12.38
C THR A 81 9.16 -1.16 -13.49
N ARG A 82 9.73 -0.36 -14.40
CA ARG A 82 10.59 -0.87 -15.47
C ARG A 82 11.84 -1.56 -14.93
N LEU A 83 12.53 -0.91 -13.99
CA LEU A 83 13.74 -1.45 -13.36
C LEU A 83 13.44 -2.71 -12.54
N ALA A 84 12.34 -2.70 -11.77
CA ALA A 84 11.90 -3.85 -10.97
C ALA A 84 11.59 -5.07 -11.85
N LEU A 85 10.91 -4.88 -13.00
CA LEU A 85 10.64 -5.95 -13.96
C LEU A 85 11.92 -6.54 -14.55
N GLN A 86 12.91 -5.72 -14.89
CA GLN A 86 14.21 -6.20 -15.40
C GLN A 86 14.92 -7.03 -14.32
N ALA A 87 15.02 -6.53 -13.09
CA ALA A 87 15.66 -7.24 -11.99
C ALA A 87 14.95 -8.57 -11.65
N ALA A 88 13.62 -8.56 -11.53
CA ALA A 88 12.84 -9.76 -11.23
C ALA A 88 12.94 -10.80 -12.38
N SER A 89 12.89 -10.36 -13.63
CA SER A 89 13.09 -11.23 -14.79
C SER A 89 14.45 -11.93 -14.77
N ALA A 90 15.52 -11.18 -14.42
CA ALA A 90 16.87 -11.74 -14.30
C ALA A 90 16.97 -12.73 -13.12
N ALA A 91 16.35 -12.43 -11.98
CA ALA A 91 16.36 -13.32 -10.81
C ALA A 91 15.66 -14.66 -11.04
N MET A 92 14.62 -14.67 -11.88
CA MET A 92 13.77 -15.84 -12.13
C MET A 92 14.19 -16.65 -13.38
N GLN A 93 15.12 -16.18 -14.22
CA GLN A 93 15.40 -16.71 -15.55
C GLN A 93 15.80 -18.19 -15.57
N HIS A 94 16.35 -18.73 -14.48
CA HIS A 94 16.81 -20.12 -14.37
C HIS A 94 15.84 -21.02 -13.61
N LEU A 95 14.69 -20.50 -13.17
CA LEU A 95 13.72 -21.21 -12.34
C LEU A 95 12.52 -21.63 -13.17
N THR A 96 12.20 -22.92 -13.11
CA THR A 96 10.96 -23.45 -13.70
C THR A 96 9.94 -23.63 -12.58
N LEU A 97 8.79 -22.96 -12.69
CA LEU A 97 7.74 -22.99 -11.70
C LEU A 97 6.57 -23.85 -12.15
N SER A 98 6.17 -24.83 -11.35
CA SER A 98 4.88 -25.52 -11.50
C SER A 98 3.72 -24.57 -11.15
N ASP A 99 2.50 -24.86 -11.61
CA ASP A 99 1.31 -24.05 -11.29
C ASP A 99 1.07 -23.98 -9.78
N ALA A 100 1.26 -25.08 -9.04
CA ALA A 100 1.14 -25.12 -7.58
C ALA A 100 2.14 -24.17 -6.88
N LEU A 101 3.35 -24.00 -7.41
CA LEU A 101 4.31 -23.04 -6.90
C LEU A 101 3.94 -21.61 -7.32
N ARG A 102 3.43 -21.41 -8.56
CA ARG A 102 2.96 -20.09 -9.02
C ARG A 102 1.84 -19.54 -8.12
N ASP A 103 0.91 -20.39 -7.72
CA ASP A 103 -0.18 -20.01 -6.81
C ASP A 103 0.31 -19.60 -5.42
N ARG A 104 1.49 -20.04 -4.99
CA ARG A 104 2.08 -19.80 -3.68
C ARG A 104 3.41 -19.02 -3.74
N CYS A 105 3.66 -18.33 -4.85
CA CYS A 105 4.81 -17.45 -5.08
C CYS A 105 4.41 -15.99 -4.90
N ASP A 106 4.82 -15.39 -3.80
CA ASP A 106 4.53 -14.01 -3.45
C ASP A 106 5.44 -13.03 -4.20
N GLN A 107 4.93 -11.82 -4.45
CA GLN A 107 5.65 -10.71 -5.03
C GLN A 107 5.67 -9.56 -4.03
N PHE A 108 6.77 -9.42 -3.31
CA PHE A 108 6.92 -8.35 -2.33
C PHE A 108 7.96 -7.35 -2.81
N CYS A 109 7.58 -6.08 -2.85
CA CYS A 109 8.46 -4.99 -3.27
C CYS A 109 8.75 -4.02 -2.12
N ALA A 110 9.89 -3.33 -2.21
CA ALA A 110 10.21 -2.18 -1.38
C ALA A 110 10.62 -1.00 -2.24
N THR A 111 10.07 0.16 -1.94
CA THR A 111 10.46 1.45 -2.53
C THR A 111 10.26 2.55 -1.50
N HIS A 112 10.84 3.72 -1.74
CA HIS A 112 10.74 4.85 -0.82
C HIS A 112 10.42 6.13 -1.58
N LEU A 113 9.42 6.91 -1.07
CA LEU A 113 8.85 8.10 -1.71
C LEU A 113 8.08 7.76 -3.00
N GLY A 114 7.76 8.77 -3.80
CA GLY A 114 6.96 8.60 -5.01
C GLY A 114 7.76 8.23 -6.25
N SER A 115 7.04 7.96 -7.34
CA SER A 115 7.58 7.62 -8.64
C SER A 115 7.53 8.80 -9.61
N ASP A 116 8.31 8.73 -10.69
CA ASP A 116 8.26 9.69 -11.78
C ASP A 116 6.83 9.88 -12.35
N ALA A 117 6.03 8.80 -12.39
CA ALA A 117 4.64 8.86 -12.83
C ALA A 117 3.77 9.69 -11.87
N ALA A 118 3.91 9.48 -10.56
CA ALA A 118 3.19 10.25 -9.54
C ALA A 118 3.53 11.74 -9.61
N TYR A 119 4.79 12.08 -9.82
CA TYR A 119 5.27 13.46 -9.92
C TYR A 119 4.77 14.17 -11.17
N ARG A 120 4.81 13.49 -12.33
CA ARG A 120 4.24 14.05 -13.59
C ARG A 120 2.74 14.30 -13.47
N ASN A 121 1.99 13.40 -12.86
CA ASN A 121 0.54 13.56 -12.66
C ASN A 121 0.24 14.72 -11.71
N ALA A 122 0.94 14.83 -10.59
CA ALA A 122 0.80 15.96 -9.68
C ALA A 122 1.09 17.29 -10.37
N THR A 123 2.15 17.35 -11.20
CA THR A 123 2.53 18.57 -11.93
C THR A 123 1.47 18.98 -12.95
N LYS A 124 0.91 18.03 -13.74
CA LYS A 124 -0.16 18.31 -14.69
C LYS A 124 -1.39 18.90 -13.99
N ILE A 125 -1.84 18.24 -12.94
CA ILE A 125 -3.06 18.63 -12.20
C ILE A 125 -2.85 19.95 -11.47
N GLY A 126 -1.70 20.12 -10.80
CA GLY A 126 -1.35 21.38 -10.14
C GLY A 126 -1.27 22.56 -11.11
N ALA A 127 -0.73 22.36 -12.33
CA ALA A 127 -0.69 23.40 -13.34
C ALA A 127 -2.08 23.82 -13.83
N LEU A 128 -3.00 22.87 -14.04
CA LEU A 128 -4.39 23.16 -14.41
C LEU A 128 -5.11 23.95 -13.31
N ARG A 129 -4.93 23.55 -12.05
CA ARG A 129 -5.50 24.27 -10.90
C ARG A 129 -5.00 25.72 -10.85
N ARG A 130 -3.67 25.92 -10.97
CA ARG A 130 -3.06 27.25 -10.96
C ARG A 130 -3.48 28.12 -12.12
N LEU A 131 -3.65 27.52 -13.31
CA LEU A 131 -4.16 28.25 -14.46
C LEU A 131 -5.59 28.73 -14.22
N ALA A 132 -6.46 27.86 -13.70
CA ALA A 132 -7.85 28.22 -13.40
C ALA A 132 -7.93 29.36 -12.37
N GLU A 133 -7.22 29.23 -11.24
CA GLU A 133 -7.14 30.27 -10.20
C GLU A 133 -6.64 31.61 -10.77
N ARG A 134 -5.69 31.59 -11.71
CA ARG A 134 -5.16 32.80 -12.34
C ARG A 134 -6.16 33.48 -13.29
N LEU A 135 -6.90 32.65 -14.05
CA LEU A 135 -7.91 33.14 -14.98
C LEU A 135 -9.13 33.70 -14.22
N ASP A 136 -9.54 33.06 -13.13
CA ASP A 136 -10.60 33.58 -12.24
C ASP A 136 -10.20 34.92 -11.61
N ALA A 137 -8.96 35.04 -11.15
CA ALA A 137 -8.42 36.31 -10.62
C ALA A 137 -8.35 37.42 -11.66
N GLN A 138 -8.34 37.09 -12.97
CA GLN A 138 -8.45 38.04 -14.07
C GLN A 138 -9.90 38.39 -14.43
N GLY A 139 -10.88 37.79 -13.74
CA GLY A 139 -12.31 38.07 -13.95
C GLY A 139 -12.91 37.39 -15.19
N LEU A 140 -12.30 36.33 -15.72
CA LEU A 140 -12.85 35.58 -16.84
C LEU A 140 -14.15 34.86 -16.42
N SER A 141 -15.08 34.75 -17.35
CA SER A 141 -16.28 33.94 -17.11
C SER A 141 -15.95 32.45 -16.98
N PRO A 142 -16.72 31.64 -16.22
CA PRO A 142 -16.47 30.21 -16.05
C PRO A 142 -16.32 29.45 -17.39
N ALA A 143 -17.12 29.84 -18.41
CA ALA A 143 -17.02 29.25 -19.74
C ALA A 143 -15.70 29.61 -20.47
N ALA A 144 -15.14 30.78 -20.21
CA ALA A 144 -13.87 31.21 -20.78
C ALA A 144 -12.71 30.50 -20.07
N VAL A 145 -12.77 30.37 -18.73
CA VAL A 145 -11.82 29.58 -17.93
C VAL A 145 -11.80 28.16 -18.45
N MET A 146 -12.95 27.51 -18.56
CA MET A 146 -13.08 26.14 -19.04
C MET A 146 -12.42 25.91 -20.40
N ARG A 147 -12.67 26.79 -21.38
CA ARG A 147 -12.05 26.70 -22.70
C ARG A 147 -10.53 26.82 -22.65
N ARG A 148 -10.00 27.79 -21.91
CA ARG A 148 -8.55 27.99 -21.77
C ARG A 148 -7.88 26.78 -21.10
N ILE A 149 -8.53 26.19 -20.13
CA ILE A 149 -8.07 24.95 -19.48
C ILE A 149 -8.03 23.80 -20.49
N ASP A 150 -9.09 23.60 -21.26
CA ASP A 150 -9.16 22.52 -22.26
C ASP A 150 -8.10 22.70 -23.35
N ASP A 151 -7.86 23.92 -23.82
CA ASP A 151 -6.77 24.24 -24.76
C ASP A 151 -5.38 23.88 -24.19
N TYR A 152 -5.18 24.04 -22.86
CA TYR A 152 -3.89 23.78 -22.21
C TYR A 152 -3.63 22.32 -21.90
N LYS A 153 -4.66 21.47 -21.81
CA LYS A 153 -4.53 20.04 -21.53
C LYS A 153 -3.69 19.29 -22.57
N GLN A 154 -3.81 19.64 -23.85
CA GLN A 154 -3.05 18.99 -24.91
C GLN A 154 -1.55 19.28 -24.83
N PRO A 155 -1.06 20.53 -24.69
CA PRO A 155 0.34 20.82 -24.43
C PRO A 155 0.89 20.11 -23.19
N LEU A 156 0.14 20.05 -22.08
CA LEU A 156 0.54 19.33 -20.88
C LEU A 156 0.70 17.82 -21.14
N ALA A 157 -0.25 17.22 -21.85
CA ALA A 157 -0.20 15.80 -22.19
C ALA A 157 0.97 15.46 -23.13
N GLN A 158 1.39 16.40 -23.98
CA GLN A 158 2.57 16.25 -24.84
C GLN A 158 3.86 16.34 -24.03
N ALA A 159 3.96 17.29 -23.08
CA ALA A 159 5.17 17.51 -22.27
C ALA A 159 5.41 16.39 -21.24
N PHE A 160 4.36 15.91 -20.58
CA PHE A 160 4.48 14.98 -19.44
C PHE A 160 3.90 13.59 -19.70
N GLY A 161 3.36 13.33 -20.89
CA GLY A 161 2.58 12.12 -21.18
C GLY A 161 1.20 12.16 -20.48
N SER A 162 0.22 11.44 -21.02
CA SER A 162 -1.07 11.22 -20.36
C SER A 162 -1.72 9.97 -20.88
N SER A 163 -2.14 9.11 -19.97
CA SER A 163 -2.83 7.85 -20.23
C SER A 163 -4.11 7.80 -19.40
N SER A 164 -5.12 7.06 -19.89
CA SER A 164 -6.28 6.72 -19.05
C SER A 164 -5.90 5.87 -17.83
N HIS A 165 -4.71 5.26 -17.86
CA HIS A 165 -4.21 4.40 -16.79
C HIS A 165 -3.17 5.08 -15.88
N ASP A 166 -3.08 6.41 -15.89
CA ASP A 166 -2.12 7.17 -15.07
C ASP A 166 -2.27 6.85 -13.57
N ARG A 167 -3.50 6.59 -13.08
CA ARG A 167 -3.73 6.19 -11.67
C ARG A 167 -3.02 4.89 -11.31
N VAL A 168 -3.13 3.87 -12.16
CA VAL A 168 -2.45 2.57 -11.92
C VAL A 168 -0.93 2.73 -11.97
N GLY A 169 -0.45 3.58 -12.87
CA GLY A 169 0.99 3.77 -13.09
C GLY A 169 1.72 4.47 -11.96
N GLU A 170 1.02 5.29 -11.19
CA GLU A 170 1.65 5.99 -10.05
C GLU A 170 1.63 5.22 -8.73
N MET A 171 0.83 4.16 -8.64
CA MET A 171 0.72 3.34 -7.43
C MET A 171 1.94 2.44 -7.27
N ALA A 172 2.56 2.44 -6.09
CA ALA A 172 3.71 1.57 -5.81
C ALA A 172 3.33 0.08 -5.87
N SER A 173 2.08 -0.26 -5.52
CA SER A 173 1.53 -1.62 -5.63
C SER A 173 1.44 -2.14 -7.07
N SER A 174 1.54 -1.27 -8.07
CA SER A 174 1.63 -1.69 -9.48
C SER A 174 2.94 -2.42 -9.81
N ILE A 175 4.00 -2.20 -9.02
CA ILE A 175 5.31 -2.84 -9.22
C ILE A 175 5.20 -4.35 -9.03
N PRO A 176 4.82 -4.88 -7.83
CA PRO A 176 4.68 -6.32 -7.62
C PRO A 176 3.58 -6.94 -8.48
N ALA A 177 2.47 -6.23 -8.72
CA ALA A 177 1.40 -6.73 -9.58
C ALA A 177 1.88 -6.96 -11.02
N ARG A 178 2.70 -6.06 -11.58
CA ARG A 178 3.29 -6.25 -12.91
C ARG A 178 4.32 -7.37 -12.96
N ILE A 179 5.09 -7.57 -11.90
CA ILE A 179 5.99 -8.72 -11.79
C ILE A 179 5.17 -10.02 -11.75
N ALA A 180 4.10 -10.07 -10.94
CA ALA A 180 3.19 -11.21 -10.87
C ALA A 180 2.58 -11.54 -12.24
N HIS A 181 2.09 -10.52 -12.95
CA HIS A 181 1.54 -10.66 -14.28
C HIS A 181 2.57 -11.20 -15.30
N PHE A 182 3.79 -10.66 -15.31
CA PHE A 182 4.88 -11.14 -16.16
C PHE A 182 5.27 -12.59 -15.83
N ALA A 183 5.46 -12.90 -14.54
CA ALA A 183 5.88 -14.21 -14.07
C ALA A 183 4.74 -15.24 -13.96
N ARG A 184 3.48 -14.80 -14.17
CA ARG A 184 2.26 -15.59 -13.98
C ARG A 184 2.18 -16.23 -12.60
N THR A 185 2.55 -15.47 -11.56
CA THR A 185 2.45 -15.92 -10.18
C THR A 185 1.18 -15.38 -9.54
N ARG A 186 0.55 -16.18 -8.66
CA ARG A 186 -0.75 -15.88 -8.04
C ARG A 186 -0.66 -15.81 -6.51
N GLY A 187 0.55 -15.60 -5.97
CA GLY A 187 0.78 -15.29 -4.57
C GLY A 187 0.34 -13.86 -4.19
N LYS A 188 0.60 -13.47 -2.96
CA LYS A 188 0.29 -12.12 -2.48
C LYS A 188 1.18 -11.08 -3.14
N CYS A 189 0.62 -9.89 -3.38
CA CYS A 189 1.35 -8.73 -3.91
C CYS A 189 1.20 -7.55 -2.97
N GLN A 190 2.33 -6.89 -2.63
CA GLN A 190 2.34 -5.64 -1.87
C GLN A 190 3.69 -4.94 -1.97
N THR A 191 3.69 -3.63 -1.72
CA THR A 191 4.89 -2.81 -1.64
C THR A 191 5.03 -2.25 -0.23
N LEU A 192 6.25 -2.28 0.29
CA LEU A 192 6.59 -1.75 1.61
C LEU A 192 7.39 -0.46 1.45
N ASP A 193 7.17 0.49 2.36
CA ASP A 193 8.07 1.60 2.63
C ASP A 193 8.67 1.42 4.02
N GLY A 194 9.89 0.94 4.06
CA GLY A 194 10.75 0.85 5.24
C GLY A 194 12.00 1.71 5.10
N ALA A 195 11.98 2.69 4.21
CA ALA A 195 13.15 3.47 3.78
C ALA A 195 14.32 2.54 3.39
N ASP A 196 15.52 2.78 3.91
CA ASP A 196 16.72 1.98 3.65
C ASP A 196 16.71 0.57 4.32
N LEU A 197 15.73 0.29 5.19
CA LEU A 197 15.46 -1.04 5.73
C LEU A 197 14.50 -1.87 4.85
N GLY A 198 14.00 -1.33 3.75
CA GLY A 198 13.00 -1.98 2.90
C GLY A 198 13.35 -3.43 2.57
N GLY A 199 14.58 -3.70 2.10
CA GLY A 199 15.05 -5.05 1.78
C GLY A 199 15.02 -6.01 2.98
N LEU A 200 15.38 -5.56 4.20
CA LEU A 200 15.29 -6.39 5.41
C LEU A 200 13.84 -6.76 5.73
N ARG A 201 12.92 -5.78 5.61
CA ARG A 201 11.49 -6.01 5.84
C ARG A 201 10.91 -7.03 4.88
N LEU A 202 11.33 -7.01 3.62
CA LEU A 202 10.94 -8.02 2.63
C LEU A 202 11.39 -9.43 3.04
N LEU A 203 12.64 -9.59 3.47
CA LEU A 203 13.19 -10.86 3.95
C LEU A 203 12.43 -11.37 5.19
N GLN A 204 12.19 -10.49 6.17
CA GLN A 204 11.44 -10.82 7.37
C GLN A 204 10.01 -11.28 7.06
N LEU A 205 9.31 -10.55 6.19
CA LEU A 205 7.94 -10.90 5.77
C LEU A 205 7.88 -12.24 5.06
N ALA A 206 8.81 -12.52 4.14
CA ALA A 206 8.88 -13.81 3.45
C ALA A 206 9.10 -14.96 4.45
N GLN A 207 10.03 -14.77 5.40
CA GLN A 207 10.32 -15.75 6.44
C GLN A 207 9.09 -16.05 7.31
N ASP A 208 8.33 -15.00 7.68
CA ASP A 208 7.12 -15.15 8.48
C ASP A 208 5.99 -15.85 7.70
N CYS A 209 5.83 -15.55 6.41
CA CYS A 209 4.89 -16.27 5.54
C CYS A 209 5.24 -17.75 5.37
N PHE A 210 6.51 -18.08 5.20
CA PHE A 210 6.96 -19.49 5.05
C PHE A 210 6.77 -20.28 6.33
N ARG A 211 7.01 -19.69 7.49
CA ARG A 211 6.82 -20.34 8.80
C ARG A 211 5.39 -20.85 9.00
N HIS A 212 4.41 -20.13 8.46
CA HIS A 212 3.00 -20.46 8.61
C HIS A 212 2.39 -21.14 7.38
N ALA A 213 3.22 -21.67 6.48
CA ALA A 213 2.81 -22.32 5.24
C ALA A 213 1.83 -21.49 4.39
N ASP A 214 1.85 -20.17 4.54
CA ASP A 214 1.03 -19.21 3.77
C ASP A 214 1.59 -19.04 2.35
N SER A 215 2.88 -19.27 2.16
CA SER A 215 3.59 -19.21 0.90
C SER A 215 4.64 -20.30 0.80
N ARG A 216 5.10 -20.60 -0.41
CA ARG A 216 6.20 -21.56 -0.66
C ARG A 216 7.40 -20.92 -1.37
N MET A 217 7.25 -19.73 -1.89
CA MET A 217 8.28 -18.99 -2.60
C MET A 217 7.96 -17.51 -2.55
N ALA A 218 8.95 -16.64 -2.63
CA ALA A 218 8.76 -15.21 -2.79
C ALA A 218 9.83 -14.61 -3.71
N VAL A 219 9.41 -13.65 -4.54
CA VAL A 219 10.29 -12.75 -5.26
C VAL A 219 10.28 -11.42 -4.50
N LEU A 220 11.43 -11.04 -4.00
CA LEU A 220 11.64 -9.86 -3.18
C LEU A 220 12.38 -8.83 -4.02
N THR A 221 11.73 -7.72 -4.37
CA THR A 221 12.31 -6.70 -5.22
C THR A 221 12.40 -5.37 -4.48
N ALA A 222 13.60 -4.88 -4.25
CA ALA A 222 13.82 -3.52 -3.80
C ALA A 222 14.16 -2.64 -5.01
N VAL A 223 13.57 -1.44 -5.07
CA VAL A 223 13.80 -0.49 -6.16
C VAL A 223 13.87 0.94 -5.62
N GLN A 224 14.84 1.70 -6.09
CA GLN A 224 14.99 3.11 -5.74
C GLN A 224 15.43 3.92 -6.95
N CYS A 225 14.70 5.00 -7.23
CA CYS A 225 15.11 6.07 -8.14
C CYS A 225 15.18 7.39 -7.39
N PHE A 226 16.04 8.29 -7.87
CA PHE A 226 16.16 9.65 -7.35
C PHE A 226 15.82 10.61 -8.49
N HIS A 227 14.78 11.42 -8.31
CA HIS A 227 14.17 12.15 -9.42
C HIS A 227 14.50 13.65 -9.47
N HIS A 228 14.76 14.26 -8.31
CA HIS A 228 14.93 15.72 -8.22
C HIS A 228 15.62 16.15 -6.93
N GLN A 229 16.22 17.32 -6.95
CA GLN A 229 16.94 17.90 -5.81
C GLN A 229 16.12 17.95 -4.50
N PRO A 230 14.85 18.41 -4.46
CA PRO A 230 14.07 18.43 -3.23
C PRO A 230 13.91 17.07 -2.54
N GLN A 231 13.86 15.97 -3.28
CA GLN A 231 13.85 14.61 -2.71
C GLN A 231 15.15 14.32 -1.96
N ALA A 232 16.27 14.67 -2.59
CA ALA A 232 17.58 14.52 -1.97
C ALA A 232 17.73 15.42 -0.74
N ASP A 233 17.29 16.67 -0.81
CA ASP A 233 17.36 17.62 0.32
C ASP A 233 16.58 17.11 1.54
N MET A 234 15.44 16.46 1.33
CA MET A 234 14.68 15.82 2.41
C MET A 234 15.47 14.68 3.07
N LEU A 235 16.16 13.85 2.29
CA LEU A 235 16.98 12.75 2.79
C LEU A 235 18.25 13.25 3.49
N LEU A 236 18.91 14.27 2.94
CA LEU A 236 20.06 14.94 3.58
C LEU A 236 19.65 15.54 4.94
N ALA A 237 18.46 16.14 5.02
CA ALA A 237 17.92 16.67 6.28
C ALA A 237 17.62 15.59 7.33
N GLN A 238 17.57 14.32 6.93
CA GLN A 238 17.48 13.15 7.81
C GLN A 238 18.83 12.54 8.19
N GLY A 239 19.93 13.10 7.68
CA GLY A 239 21.28 12.64 8.00
C GLY A 239 21.88 11.67 6.96
N VAL A 240 21.25 11.49 5.81
CA VAL A 240 21.90 10.80 4.67
C VAL A 240 23.10 11.62 4.24
N SER A 241 24.25 10.96 4.02
CA SER A 241 25.49 11.66 3.70
C SER A 241 25.49 12.22 2.27
N SER A 242 25.86 13.49 2.10
CA SER A 242 26.08 14.08 0.79
C SER A 242 27.36 13.56 0.11
N SER A 243 28.32 13.03 0.89
CA SER A 243 29.56 12.43 0.37
C SER A 243 29.38 10.96 -0.05
N ALA A 244 28.28 10.32 0.25
CA ALA A 244 27.98 8.97 -0.21
C ALA A 244 27.77 8.93 -1.72
N CYS A 245 28.13 7.82 -2.37
CA CYS A 245 27.71 7.55 -3.75
C CYS A 245 26.23 7.15 -3.77
N TRP A 246 25.39 7.95 -4.41
CA TRP A 246 23.94 7.66 -4.55
C TRP A 246 23.70 6.70 -5.71
N LEU A 247 23.13 5.55 -5.43
CA LEU A 247 22.95 4.46 -6.39
C LEU A 247 21.46 4.21 -6.66
N GLU A 248 21.05 4.47 -7.90
CA GLU A 248 19.73 4.05 -8.40
C GLU A 248 19.71 2.61 -8.87
N GLY A 249 18.53 2.04 -8.97
CA GLY A 249 18.30 0.76 -9.61
C GLY A 249 17.33 -0.15 -8.85
N ALA A 250 17.33 -1.41 -9.26
CA ALA A 250 16.54 -2.46 -8.63
C ALA A 250 17.38 -3.72 -8.42
N ILE A 251 17.13 -4.40 -7.29
CA ILE A 251 17.69 -5.71 -6.99
C ILE A 251 16.55 -6.63 -6.60
N SER A 252 16.51 -7.81 -7.20
CA SER A 252 15.51 -8.85 -6.92
C SER A 252 16.18 -10.10 -6.41
N LEU A 253 15.62 -10.67 -5.36
CA LEU A 253 16.01 -11.93 -4.75
C LEU A 253 14.86 -12.92 -4.86
N VAL A 254 15.15 -14.17 -5.20
CA VAL A 254 14.16 -15.24 -5.12
C VAL A 254 14.52 -16.12 -3.93
N VAL A 255 13.57 -16.20 -2.99
CA VAL A 255 13.74 -16.96 -1.74
C VAL A 255 12.64 -18.00 -1.56
N CYS A 256 12.97 -19.10 -0.93
CA CYS A 256 12.03 -20.16 -0.56
C CYS A 256 12.51 -20.88 0.72
N PRO A 257 11.69 -21.69 1.37
CA PRO A 257 12.14 -22.65 2.36
C PRO A 257 13.17 -23.63 1.77
N LEU A 258 14.09 -24.11 2.59
CA LEU A 258 15.19 -24.97 2.11
C LEU A 258 14.67 -26.30 1.53
N ASP A 259 13.62 -26.87 2.11
CA ASP A 259 12.98 -28.09 1.62
C ASP A 259 12.40 -27.90 0.20
N VAL A 260 11.82 -26.73 -0.08
CA VAL A 260 11.33 -26.37 -1.43
C VAL A 260 12.50 -26.30 -2.41
N ALA A 261 13.61 -25.67 -2.05
CA ALA A 261 14.79 -25.62 -2.92
C ALA A 261 15.32 -27.02 -3.24
N GLN A 262 15.36 -27.92 -2.23
CA GLN A 262 15.76 -29.32 -2.39
C GLN A 262 14.79 -30.11 -3.27
N GLU A 263 13.47 -29.99 -3.02
CA GLU A 263 12.41 -30.62 -3.81
C GLU A 263 12.52 -30.24 -5.29
N GLN A 264 12.73 -28.96 -5.58
CA GLN A 264 12.85 -28.42 -6.93
C GLN A 264 14.24 -28.60 -7.53
N ARG A 265 15.22 -29.10 -6.78
CA ARG A 265 16.64 -29.23 -7.16
C ARG A 265 17.28 -27.91 -7.56
N TRP A 266 16.86 -26.81 -6.93
CA TRP A 266 17.50 -25.54 -7.15
C TRP A 266 18.72 -25.39 -6.26
N PRO A 267 19.88 -24.97 -6.81
CA PRO A 267 21.04 -24.70 -5.99
C PRO A 267 20.78 -23.46 -5.11
N ALA A 268 20.95 -23.59 -3.81
CA ALA A 268 20.91 -22.47 -2.91
C ALA A 268 22.22 -21.68 -3.04
N ILE A 269 22.12 -20.43 -3.44
CA ILE A 269 23.23 -19.46 -3.51
C ILE A 269 23.73 -19.16 -2.09
N ALA A 270 22.80 -18.99 -1.16
CA ALA A 270 23.03 -18.80 0.27
C ALA A 270 21.84 -19.29 1.09
N GLN A 271 22.07 -19.52 2.39
CA GLN A 271 21.02 -19.74 3.38
C GLN A 271 21.06 -18.57 4.38
N LEU A 272 19.96 -17.84 4.52
CA LEU A 272 19.87 -16.69 5.42
C LEU A 272 19.12 -17.12 6.68
N SER A 273 19.76 -17.01 7.84
CA SER A 273 19.23 -17.54 9.10
C SER A 273 18.73 -16.47 10.06
N THR A 274 19.47 -15.39 10.21
CA THR A 274 19.19 -14.34 11.19
C THR A 274 18.90 -13.03 10.48
N LEU A 275 17.75 -12.41 10.79
CA LEU A 275 17.29 -11.16 10.18
C LEU A 275 16.90 -10.21 11.33
N ILE A 276 17.85 -9.44 11.84
CA ILE A 276 17.68 -8.59 13.02
C ILE A 276 17.68 -7.12 12.62
N ALA A 277 16.77 -6.32 13.23
CA ALA A 277 16.87 -4.87 13.30
C ALA A 277 16.67 -4.45 14.75
N GLU A 278 17.60 -3.68 15.27
CA GLU A 278 17.58 -3.14 16.64
C GLU A 278 17.70 -1.63 16.58
N ARG A 279 16.94 -0.92 17.40
CA ARG A 279 17.06 0.53 17.46
C ARG A 279 18.39 0.91 18.09
N GLN A 280 19.16 1.69 17.37
CA GLN A 280 20.45 2.22 17.82
C GLN A 280 20.72 3.55 17.10
N ASP A 281 20.82 4.62 17.86
CA ASP A 281 21.18 5.94 17.35
C ASP A 281 22.66 5.93 16.93
N ALA A 282 22.92 5.68 15.67
CA ALA A 282 24.24 5.73 15.08
C ALA A 282 24.14 6.32 13.66
N ALA A 283 25.16 7.06 13.27
CA ALA A 283 25.22 7.61 11.92
C ALA A 283 25.36 6.48 10.88
N PRO A 284 24.72 6.59 9.69
CA PRO A 284 24.93 5.66 8.59
C PRO A 284 26.40 5.62 8.19
N SER A 285 26.95 4.41 8.03
CA SER A 285 28.40 4.20 7.86
C SER A 285 28.81 3.75 6.46
N ALA A 286 27.90 3.73 5.48
CA ALA A 286 28.21 3.23 4.15
C ALA A 286 28.83 4.32 3.26
N GLY A 287 29.79 3.95 2.44
CA GLY A 287 30.35 4.80 1.37
C GLY A 287 29.36 5.07 0.24
N TYR A 288 28.19 4.44 0.27
CA TYR A 288 27.10 4.61 -0.70
C TYR A 288 25.73 4.66 -0.04
N PHE A 289 24.75 5.23 -0.75
CA PHE A 289 23.34 5.27 -0.38
C PHE A 289 22.47 4.78 -1.53
N ALA A 290 21.70 3.71 -1.30
CA ALA A 290 20.88 3.04 -2.30
C ALA A 290 19.39 3.01 -1.94
N GLY A 291 18.94 3.84 -0.97
CA GLY A 291 17.56 3.89 -0.53
C GLY A 291 17.00 2.51 -0.18
N ALA A 292 15.86 2.13 -0.73
CA ALA A 292 15.21 0.83 -0.47
C ALA A 292 16.10 -0.39 -0.81
N ASN A 293 17.09 -0.23 -1.71
CA ASN A 293 18.06 -1.28 -2.06
C ASN A 293 19.19 -1.45 -1.04
N GLN A 294 19.33 -0.58 -0.04
CA GLN A 294 20.52 -0.52 0.82
C GLN A 294 20.91 -1.88 1.40
N VAL A 295 19.95 -2.59 1.99
CA VAL A 295 20.20 -3.90 2.60
C VAL A 295 20.59 -4.95 1.55
N PHE A 296 19.95 -4.92 0.38
CA PHE A 296 20.29 -5.87 -0.70
C PHE A 296 21.67 -5.61 -1.29
N CYS A 297 22.11 -4.35 -1.36
CA CYS A 297 23.48 -4.02 -1.74
C CYS A 297 24.50 -4.62 -0.76
N HIS A 298 24.28 -4.46 0.56
CA HIS A 298 25.15 -5.07 1.57
C HIS A 298 25.14 -6.61 1.54
N LEU A 299 23.97 -7.21 1.24
CA LEU A 299 23.88 -8.66 1.06
C LEU A 299 24.70 -9.13 -0.15
N LEU A 300 24.68 -8.37 -1.25
CA LEU A 300 25.52 -8.65 -2.42
C LEU A 300 27.01 -8.50 -2.10
N ASP A 301 27.42 -7.45 -1.35
CA ASP A 301 28.79 -7.30 -0.86
C ASP A 301 29.23 -8.53 -0.06
N MET A 302 28.39 -8.99 0.88
CA MET A 302 28.64 -10.19 1.68
C MET A 302 28.87 -11.43 0.80
N LEU A 303 28.00 -11.65 -0.20
CA LEU A 303 28.09 -12.79 -1.11
C LEU A 303 29.33 -12.74 -2.00
N LEU A 304 29.65 -11.57 -2.56
CA LEU A 304 30.82 -11.37 -3.40
C LEU A 304 32.13 -11.55 -2.63
N GLN A 305 32.18 -11.11 -1.37
CA GLN A 305 33.33 -11.24 -0.48
C GLN A 305 33.36 -12.57 0.27
N ARG A 306 32.37 -13.47 0.05
CA ARG A 306 32.22 -14.77 0.73
C ARG A 306 32.19 -14.67 2.26
N GLN A 307 31.63 -13.59 2.78
CA GLN A 307 31.44 -13.38 4.21
C GLN A 307 30.21 -14.15 4.72
N GLN A 308 30.17 -14.44 6.03
CA GLN A 308 29.05 -15.12 6.66
C GLN A 308 28.03 -14.16 7.29
N THR A 309 28.35 -12.89 7.40
CA THR A 309 27.51 -11.88 8.05
C THR A 309 27.65 -10.55 7.31
N CYS A 310 26.51 -9.88 7.11
CA CYS A 310 26.49 -8.46 6.78
C CYS A 310 25.66 -7.69 7.81
N ALA A 311 26.06 -6.45 8.06
CA ALA A 311 25.38 -5.55 8.99
C ALA A 311 25.52 -4.10 8.53
N GLY A 312 24.64 -3.24 9.02
CA GLY A 312 24.70 -1.82 8.71
C GLY A 312 23.85 -0.99 9.66
N HIS A 313 23.86 0.31 9.43
CA HIS A 313 23.05 1.29 10.14
C HIS A 313 22.12 1.98 9.15
N SER A 314 20.87 2.18 9.57
CA SER A 314 19.85 2.90 8.83
C SER A 314 19.81 4.36 9.25
N PHE A 315 19.55 5.28 8.33
CA PHE A 315 19.29 6.68 8.66
C PHE A 315 17.99 6.87 9.48
N THR A 316 17.15 5.83 9.55
CA THR A 316 15.95 5.83 10.39
C THR A 316 16.22 5.42 11.84
N GLY A 317 17.48 5.22 12.24
CA GLY A 317 17.90 4.95 13.63
C GLY A 317 17.87 3.47 14.01
N TYR A 318 18.21 2.59 13.08
CA TYR A 318 18.33 1.14 13.34
C TYR A 318 19.70 0.61 12.95
N ARG A 319 20.23 -0.31 13.76
CA ARG A 319 21.27 -1.25 13.38
C ARG A 319 20.62 -2.54 12.91
N TRP A 320 21.10 -3.12 11.83
CA TRP A 320 20.59 -4.38 11.31
C TRP A 320 21.72 -5.38 11.02
N ARG A 321 21.37 -6.68 11.03
CA ARG A 321 22.30 -7.77 10.74
C ARG A 321 21.59 -8.91 10.01
N ILE A 322 22.28 -9.50 9.04
CA ILE A 322 21.90 -10.73 8.35
C ILE A 322 23.04 -11.73 8.45
N ASP A 323 22.76 -12.94 8.89
CA ASP A 323 23.72 -14.03 8.98
C ASP A 323 23.42 -15.13 7.94
N ALA A 324 24.46 -15.58 7.23
CA ALA A 324 24.43 -16.72 6.33
C ALA A 324 25.03 -17.93 7.05
N ALA A 325 24.23 -18.62 7.85
CA ALA A 325 24.65 -19.83 8.56
C ALA A 325 23.49 -20.83 8.65
N SER A 326 23.80 -22.12 8.76
CA SER A 326 22.79 -23.16 9.02
C SER A 326 22.30 -23.03 10.45
N PRO A 327 21.03 -22.71 10.71
CA PRO A 327 20.49 -22.64 12.06
C PRO A 327 20.20 -24.04 12.60
N PRO A 328 20.09 -24.20 13.94
CA PRO A 328 19.55 -25.41 14.54
C PRO A 328 18.09 -25.62 14.10
N SER A 329 17.72 -26.87 13.86
CA SER A 329 16.35 -27.31 13.57
C SER A 329 15.41 -26.87 14.70
N LEU A 330 14.40 -26.07 14.38
CA LEU A 330 13.38 -25.66 15.34
C LEU A 330 12.16 -26.57 15.27
N LYS A 331 11.65 -26.93 16.44
CA LYS A 331 10.32 -27.56 16.54
C LYS A 331 9.25 -26.49 16.27
N PRO A 332 8.21 -26.79 15.49
CA PRO A 332 7.08 -25.89 15.33
C PRO A 332 6.43 -25.63 16.71
N THR A 333 6.43 -24.42 17.17
CA THR A 333 5.60 -23.99 18.30
C THR A 333 4.23 -23.62 17.79
N ALA A 334 3.16 -23.94 18.55
CA ALA A 334 1.81 -23.53 18.20
C ALA A 334 1.76 -21.99 18.04
N SER A 335 1.22 -21.54 16.92
CA SER A 335 1.06 -20.10 16.65
C SER A 335 0.07 -19.48 17.63
N PRO A 336 0.39 -18.32 18.22
CA PRO A 336 -0.53 -17.65 19.13
C PRO A 336 -1.79 -17.21 18.37
N ARG A 337 -2.93 -17.20 19.07
CA ARG A 337 -4.15 -16.56 18.58
C ARG A 337 -3.94 -15.05 18.60
N ILE A 338 -4.34 -14.37 17.52
CA ILE A 338 -4.18 -12.93 17.41
C ILE A 338 -5.50 -12.24 17.76
N SER A 339 -5.46 -11.47 18.83
CA SER A 339 -6.60 -10.73 19.35
C SER A 339 -6.57 -9.26 18.94
N ILE A 340 -7.73 -8.72 18.57
CA ILE A 340 -7.97 -7.28 18.44
C ILE A 340 -8.48 -6.79 19.79
N ILE A 341 -7.75 -5.87 20.42
CA ILE A 341 -8.05 -5.38 21.78
C ILE A 341 -8.59 -3.97 21.80
N ASP A 342 -8.43 -3.22 20.73
CA ASP A 342 -9.03 -1.91 20.52
C ASP A 342 -9.06 -1.55 19.04
N TYR A 343 -9.96 -0.63 18.66
CA TYR A 343 -10.06 -0.12 17.29
C TYR A 343 -10.58 1.32 17.29
N GLN A 344 -10.30 2.06 16.21
CA GLN A 344 -10.79 3.43 16.02
C GLN A 344 -11.18 3.65 14.56
N PRO A 345 -12.46 3.86 14.23
CA PRO A 345 -12.87 4.32 12.93
C PRO A 345 -12.49 5.80 12.75
N ILE A 346 -12.10 6.16 11.54
CA ILE A 346 -11.80 7.53 11.14
C ILE A 346 -12.61 7.82 9.89
N THR A 347 -13.56 8.74 9.97
CA THR A 347 -14.43 9.11 8.84
C THR A 347 -14.51 10.63 8.71
N ALA A 348 -14.99 11.12 7.59
CA ALA A 348 -15.23 12.54 7.41
C ALA A 348 -16.36 13.08 8.34
N GLN A 349 -17.14 12.21 8.99
CA GLN A 349 -18.10 12.58 10.04
C GLN A 349 -17.47 12.67 11.43
N GLY A 350 -16.19 12.31 11.60
CA GLY A 350 -15.45 12.38 12.85
C GLY A 350 -14.94 11.04 13.36
N LEU A 351 -14.61 11.01 14.65
CA LEU A 351 -13.94 9.90 15.35
C LEU A 351 -14.86 9.19 16.36
N ASP A 352 -16.10 9.65 16.54
CA ASP A 352 -17.04 9.10 17.53
C ASP A 352 -17.57 7.73 17.08
N LYS A 353 -17.23 6.68 17.82
CA LYS A 353 -17.68 5.29 17.57
C LYS A 353 -19.20 5.16 17.64
N ALA A 354 -19.86 5.88 18.55
CA ALA A 354 -21.33 5.83 18.69
C ALA A 354 -22.00 6.45 17.45
N ARG A 355 -21.49 7.58 16.96
CA ARG A 355 -21.98 8.21 15.74
C ARG A 355 -21.71 7.33 14.50
N PHE A 356 -20.53 6.71 14.43
CA PHE A 356 -20.20 5.76 13.37
C PHE A 356 -21.18 4.59 13.35
N TRP A 357 -21.45 3.97 14.52
CA TRP A 357 -22.43 2.89 14.62
C TRP A 357 -23.84 3.33 14.24
N GLN A 358 -24.26 4.51 14.72
CA GLN A 358 -25.59 5.04 14.39
C GLN A 358 -25.78 5.20 12.88
N ALA A 359 -24.77 5.73 12.17
CA ALA A 359 -24.81 5.88 10.72
C ALA A 359 -24.91 4.52 10.02
N LEU A 360 -24.16 3.53 10.47
CA LEU A 360 -24.21 2.17 9.94
C LEU A 360 -25.58 1.52 10.17
N ARG A 361 -26.07 1.56 11.42
CA ARG A 361 -27.35 0.93 11.83
C ARG A 361 -28.55 1.51 11.08
N ASN A 362 -28.52 2.80 10.83
CA ASN A 362 -29.58 3.50 10.11
C ASN A 362 -29.46 3.39 8.59
N GLY A 363 -28.38 2.81 8.07
CA GLY A 363 -28.10 2.80 6.62
C GLY A 363 -27.95 4.23 6.04
N GLU A 364 -27.32 5.13 6.78
CA GLU A 364 -27.16 6.52 6.35
C GLU A 364 -26.20 6.61 5.16
N ASP A 365 -26.58 7.40 4.15
CA ASP A 365 -25.71 7.81 3.05
C ASP A 365 -25.06 9.14 3.42
N ALA A 366 -23.78 9.10 3.74
CA ALA A 366 -23.03 10.29 4.16
C ALA A 366 -22.35 11.04 3.00
N LEU A 367 -22.47 10.51 1.77
CA LEU A 367 -21.84 11.09 0.58
C LEU A 367 -22.37 12.49 0.24
N ARG A 368 -21.48 13.38 -0.20
CA ARG A 368 -21.77 14.79 -0.55
C ARG A 368 -20.98 15.16 -1.80
N ASP A 369 -21.31 16.29 -2.38
CA ASP A 369 -20.53 16.87 -3.46
C ASP A 369 -19.33 17.65 -2.91
N HIS A 370 -18.22 17.64 -3.65
CA HIS A 370 -17.09 18.52 -3.38
C HIS A 370 -17.52 19.99 -3.41
N SER A 371 -16.93 20.78 -2.50
CA SER A 371 -16.99 22.22 -2.66
C SER A 371 -16.09 22.68 -3.82
N PRO A 372 -16.34 23.88 -4.41
CA PRO A 372 -15.46 24.45 -5.44
C PRO A 372 -13.99 24.61 -5.01
N GLU A 373 -13.75 24.75 -3.70
CA GLU A 373 -12.39 24.82 -3.15
C GLU A 373 -11.70 23.44 -3.13
N GLN A 374 -12.47 22.37 -3.01
CA GLN A 374 -11.96 21.00 -3.00
C GLN A 374 -11.71 20.47 -4.42
N LEU A 375 -12.65 20.74 -5.33
CA LEU A 375 -12.55 20.37 -6.75
C LEU A 375 -12.97 21.56 -7.62
N HIS A 376 -11.98 22.24 -8.22
CA HIS A 376 -12.25 23.45 -9.00
C HIS A 376 -13.08 23.15 -10.26
N PRO A 377 -14.35 23.65 -10.35
CA PRO A 377 -15.25 23.23 -11.43
C PRO A 377 -14.72 23.59 -12.83
N GLY A 378 -14.23 24.82 -13.02
CA GLY A 378 -13.71 25.28 -14.29
C GLY A 378 -12.46 24.57 -14.76
N ALA A 379 -11.62 24.09 -13.81
CA ALA A 379 -10.43 23.31 -14.14
C ALA A 379 -10.76 21.87 -14.51
N PHE A 380 -11.60 21.19 -13.71
CA PHE A 380 -11.67 19.75 -13.75
C PHE A 380 -13.03 19.17 -14.13
N VAL A 381 -14.16 19.77 -13.73
CA VAL A 381 -15.47 19.14 -13.92
C VAL A 381 -15.93 19.24 -15.37
N ARG A 382 -16.23 18.09 -15.98
CA ARG A 382 -16.76 17.96 -17.35
C ARG A 382 -17.92 16.97 -17.35
N PRO A 383 -18.96 17.16 -18.19
CA PRO A 383 -20.14 16.30 -18.20
C PRO A 383 -19.86 14.87 -18.74
N THR A 384 -18.73 14.67 -19.39
CA THR A 384 -18.33 13.39 -19.98
C THR A 384 -16.89 13.04 -19.61
N PRO A 385 -16.53 11.75 -19.52
CA PRO A 385 -15.18 11.32 -19.23
C PRO A 385 -14.16 11.86 -20.24
N GLN A 386 -13.14 12.55 -19.75
CA GLN A 386 -12.04 13.11 -20.53
C GLN A 386 -10.74 13.00 -19.75
N LYS A 387 -9.61 12.96 -20.49
CA LYS A 387 -8.28 13.03 -19.83
C LYS A 387 -8.15 14.34 -19.06
N LEU A 388 -7.50 14.28 -17.92
CA LEU A 388 -7.26 15.42 -17.03
C LEU A 388 -8.57 16.15 -16.62
N SER A 389 -9.65 15.40 -16.47
CA SER A 389 -10.95 15.91 -16.02
C SER A 389 -11.66 14.89 -15.13
N ALA A 390 -12.58 15.38 -14.30
CA ALA A 390 -13.52 14.58 -13.54
C ALA A 390 -14.94 14.77 -14.12
N TYR A 391 -15.70 13.68 -14.24
CA TYR A 391 -17.09 13.73 -14.71
C TYR A 391 -18.12 13.73 -13.57
N THR A 392 -17.65 13.67 -12.35
CA THR A 392 -18.46 13.75 -11.13
C THR A 392 -17.73 14.55 -10.06
N ALA A 393 -18.49 15.12 -9.14
CA ALA A 393 -17.99 15.80 -7.94
C ALA A 393 -18.44 15.11 -6.65
N HIS A 394 -19.08 13.93 -6.74
CA HIS A 394 -19.55 13.18 -5.56
C HIS A 394 -18.40 12.55 -4.82
N ALA A 395 -18.33 12.79 -3.51
CA ALA A 395 -17.30 12.25 -2.63
C ALA A 395 -17.73 12.36 -1.16
N MET A 396 -16.93 11.80 -0.26
CA MET A 396 -17.01 12.06 1.17
C MET A 396 -15.68 12.59 1.67
N CYS A 397 -15.55 13.90 1.73
CA CYS A 397 -14.31 14.59 2.04
C CYS A 397 -14.17 14.91 3.52
N PHE A 398 -12.94 14.85 4.04
CA PHE A 398 -12.63 15.51 5.30
C PHE A 398 -12.94 17.01 5.23
N PRO A 399 -13.41 17.62 6.33
CA PRO A 399 -13.67 19.05 6.36
C PRO A 399 -12.43 19.87 6.02
N THR A 400 -12.55 20.82 5.09
CA THR A 400 -11.43 21.69 4.66
C THR A 400 -11.16 22.86 5.58
N HIS A 401 -12.19 23.32 6.32
CA HIS A 401 -12.16 24.58 7.08
C HIS A 401 -11.89 24.41 8.57
N ASP A 402 -11.86 23.18 9.07
CA ASP A 402 -11.43 22.94 10.43
C ASP A 402 -10.00 22.41 10.37
N PRO A 403 -8.97 23.23 10.71
CA PRO A 403 -7.66 22.66 10.96
C PRO A 403 -7.90 21.65 12.05
N VAL A 404 -7.78 20.36 11.73
CA VAL A 404 -8.01 19.24 12.63
C VAL A 404 -7.53 19.64 14.00
N ARG A 405 -8.46 19.84 14.95
CA ARG A 405 -8.13 20.21 16.30
C ARG A 405 -7.43 19.01 16.90
N LEU A 406 -6.11 19.02 16.77
CA LEU A 406 -5.28 17.89 17.19
C LEU A 406 -5.30 17.84 18.70
N GLU A 407 -6.00 16.87 19.24
CA GLU A 407 -5.85 16.46 20.62
C GLU A 407 -4.57 15.62 20.73
N LEU A 408 -3.43 16.30 20.58
CA LEU A 408 -2.13 15.64 20.63
C LEU A 408 -1.79 15.27 22.07
N THR A 409 -1.42 14.04 22.31
CA THR A 409 -0.88 13.55 23.60
C THR A 409 0.44 14.23 23.97
N ARG A 410 1.20 14.68 22.96
CA ARG A 410 2.45 15.40 23.13
C ARG A 410 2.46 16.67 22.30
N PRO A 411 2.90 17.82 22.86
CA PRO A 411 3.00 19.07 22.11
C PRO A 411 3.85 18.89 20.84
N MET A 412 3.38 19.46 19.72
CA MET A 412 4.10 19.44 18.46
C MET A 412 4.46 20.86 18.05
N MET A 413 5.72 21.07 17.65
CA MET A 413 6.16 22.38 17.17
C MET A 413 5.36 22.82 15.94
N PRO A 414 4.93 24.08 15.84
CA PRO A 414 4.15 24.59 14.70
C PRO A 414 4.81 24.32 13.35
N ALA A 415 6.16 24.51 13.27
CA ALA A 415 6.94 24.24 12.06
C ALA A 415 6.93 22.78 11.63
N LYS A 416 6.74 21.82 12.54
CA LYS A 416 6.52 20.40 12.24
C LYS A 416 5.10 20.17 11.76
N LYS A 417 4.09 20.69 12.47
CA LYS A 417 2.67 20.54 12.13
C LYS A 417 2.38 20.99 10.69
N GLN A 418 2.99 22.11 10.26
CA GLN A 418 2.83 22.68 8.91
C GLN A 418 3.37 21.78 7.78
N ARG A 419 4.13 20.72 8.11
CA ARG A 419 4.69 19.78 7.15
C ARG A 419 3.82 18.53 6.98
N LEU A 420 2.88 18.30 7.90
CA LEU A 420 2.10 17.08 7.92
C LEU A 420 1.01 17.11 6.85
N ASP A 421 0.82 15.97 6.22
CA ASP A 421 -0.31 15.71 5.33
C ASP A 421 -1.62 15.63 6.14
N VAL A 422 -2.73 15.99 5.53
CA VAL A 422 -4.08 15.87 6.13
C VAL A 422 -4.34 14.44 6.61
N THR A 423 -3.95 13.46 5.82
CA THR A 423 -4.03 12.02 6.18
C THR A 423 -3.32 11.73 7.50
N GLN A 424 -2.13 12.30 7.69
CA GLN A 424 -1.34 12.13 8.93
C GLN A 424 -2.01 12.81 10.12
N LEU A 425 -2.55 14.00 9.94
CA LEU A 425 -3.26 14.72 11.00
C LEU A 425 -4.47 13.92 11.51
N HIS A 426 -5.26 13.34 10.61
CA HIS A 426 -6.38 12.48 10.99
C HIS A 426 -5.94 11.17 11.65
N ALA A 427 -4.85 10.54 11.18
CA ALA A 427 -4.27 9.36 11.82
C ALA A 427 -3.83 9.64 13.26
N LEU A 428 -3.10 10.73 13.48
CA LEU A 428 -2.65 11.15 14.82
C LEU A 428 -3.82 11.42 15.75
N ASN A 429 -4.86 12.09 15.27
CA ASN A 429 -6.04 12.42 16.02
C ASN A 429 -6.83 11.16 16.42
N GLY A 430 -6.99 10.21 15.48
CA GLY A 430 -7.67 8.93 15.74
C GLY A 430 -6.97 8.06 16.78
N CYS A 431 -5.65 8.10 16.84
CA CYS A 431 -4.86 7.28 17.77
C CYS A 431 -4.53 7.98 19.10
N ALA A 432 -4.94 9.24 19.31
CA ALA A 432 -4.58 10.04 20.46
C ALA A 432 -5.00 9.44 21.81
N ALA A 433 -6.04 8.61 21.83
CA ALA A 433 -6.58 8.00 23.05
C ALA A 433 -5.83 6.73 23.53
N TRP A 434 -4.80 6.25 22.80
CA TRP A 434 -4.21 4.92 23.04
C TRP A 434 -2.81 4.83 23.67
N PRO A 435 -2.20 5.90 24.25
CA PRO A 435 -0.84 5.78 24.80
C PRO A 435 -0.70 4.68 25.85
N ASP A 436 -1.65 4.56 26.76
CA ASP A 436 -1.60 3.60 27.87
C ASP A 436 -1.87 2.16 27.44
N SER A 437 -2.64 1.98 26.36
CA SER A 437 -2.94 0.67 25.82
C SER A 437 -1.71 0.01 25.18
N LEU A 438 -0.81 0.81 24.60
CA LEU A 438 0.40 0.32 23.92
C LEU A 438 1.63 0.28 24.84
N ARG A 439 1.81 1.24 25.74
CA ARG A 439 3.01 1.35 26.60
C ARG A 439 3.27 0.16 27.53
N ARG A 440 2.29 -0.70 27.72
CA ARG A 440 2.43 -1.93 28.51
C ARG A 440 3.18 -3.05 27.79
N PHE A 441 3.41 -2.92 26.48
CA PHE A 441 4.15 -3.90 25.69
C PHE A 441 5.57 -3.42 25.45
N GLU A 442 6.51 -4.38 25.38
CA GLU A 442 7.94 -4.08 25.18
C GLU A 442 8.30 -3.99 23.70
N ARG A 443 7.86 -4.96 22.90
CA ARG A 443 8.18 -5.06 21.47
C ARG A 443 6.97 -4.67 20.64
N ILE A 444 7.00 -3.47 20.09
CA ILE A 444 5.88 -2.88 19.37
C ILE A 444 6.24 -2.63 17.91
N ALA A 445 5.31 -2.89 17.00
CA ALA A 445 5.36 -2.36 15.65
C ALA A 445 4.20 -1.41 15.38
N ILE A 446 4.41 -0.48 14.45
CA ILE A 446 3.36 0.37 13.88
C ILE A 446 3.40 0.22 12.37
N ILE A 447 2.31 -0.32 11.80
CA ILE A 447 2.19 -0.63 10.38
C ILE A 447 1.04 0.17 9.79
N VAL A 448 1.33 1.07 8.86
CA VAL A 448 0.33 1.96 8.28
C VAL A 448 0.10 1.64 6.81
N ALA A 449 -1.14 1.31 6.46
CA ALA A 449 -1.57 1.23 5.08
C ALA A 449 -1.95 2.63 4.57
N SER A 450 -1.26 3.11 3.54
CA SER A 450 -1.52 4.39 2.90
C SER A 450 -0.83 4.44 1.54
N ASN A 451 -1.12 5.48 0.76
CA ASN A 451 -0.26 5.86 -0.36
C ASN A 451 1.17 6.13 0.17
N LEU A 452 2.19 5.57 -0.47
CA LEU A 452 3.58 5.72 -0.02
C LEU A 452 4.13 7.13 -0.26
N SER A 453 3.63 7.86 -1.27
CA SER A 453 3.96 9.26 -1.56
C SER A 453 2.80 10.16 -1.14
N LEU A 454 3.01 11.01 -0.14
CA LEU A 454 2.01 11.93 0.35
C LEU A 454 2.06 13.28 -0.40
N SER A 455 1.13 14.19 -0.08
CA SER A 455 0.99 15.46 -0.80
C SER A 455 2.25 16.32 -0.74
N ALA A 456 2.96 16.33 0.38
CA ALA A 456 4.20 17.10 0.53
C ALA A 456 5.31 16.65 -0.42
N ASP A 457 5.50 15.34 -0.62
CA ASP A 457 6.45 14.78 -1.59
C ASP A 457 6.10 15.23 -3.02
N ARG A 458 4.85 15.04 -3.41
CA ARG A 458 4.35 15.41 -4.74
C ARG A 458 4.44 16.91 -5.01
N GLN A 459 4.18 17.76 -4.01
CA GLN A 459 4.31 19.21 -4.13
C GLN A 459 5.76 19.64 -4.34
N GLN A 460 6.72 19.03 -3.62
CA GLN A 460 8.15 19.31 -3.82
C GLN A 460 8.61 18.89 -5.22
N ALA A 461 8.18 17.71 -5.67
CA ALA A 461 8.45 17.24 -7.02
C ALA A 461 7.86 18.16 -8.09
N MET A 462 6.62 18.63 -7.89
CA MET A 462 5.96 19.58 -8.77
C MET A 462 6.75 20.87 -8.91
N SER A 463 7.30 21.41 -7.82
CA SER A 463 8.19 22.59 -7.87
C SER A 463 9.42 22.36 -8.76
N ALA A 464 10.03 21.19 -8.66
CA ALA A 464 11.20 20.84 -9.47
C ALA A 464 10.87 20.67 -10.96
N LEU A 465 9.69 20.14 -11.28
CA LEU A 465 9.23 19.94 -12.66
C LEU A 465 8.56 21.18 -13.28
N TRP A 466 8.27 22.20 -12.49
CA TRP A 466 7.57 23.40 -12.94
C TRP A 466 8.21 24.14 -14.11
N PRO A 467 9.56 24.28 -14.17
CA PRO A 467 10.23 24.90 -15.31
C PRO A 467 10.01 24.21 -16.67
N ALA A 468 9.63 22.91 -16.65
CA ALA A 468 9.33 22.14 -17.86
C ALA A 468 7.90 22.29 -18.36
N LEU A 469 7.06 23.10 -17.68
CA LEU A 469 5.69 23.37 -18.13
C LEU A 469 5.67 24.10 -19.47
N PRO A 470 4.79 23.71 -20.40
CA PRO A 470 4.54 24.49 -21.61
C PRO A 470 3.92 25.86 -21.26
N SER A 471 4.08 26.84 -22.17
CA SER A 471 3.47 28.16 -21.99
C SER A 471 1.94 28.06 -21.96
N ALA A 472 1.33 28.65 -20.95
CA ALA A 472 -0.13 28.77 -20.81
C ALA A 472 -0.72 30.10 -21.38
N GLY A 473 0.14 30.94 -21.96
CA GLY A 473 -0.25 32.28 -22.41
C GLY A 473 -0.43 33.28 -21.25
N VAL A 474 -0.31 32.83 -20.02
CA VAL A 474 -0.25 33.66 -18.80
C VAL A 474 0.87 33.15 -17.89
N PRO A 475 1.54 34.02 -17.12
CA PRO A 475 2.57 33.57 -16.19
C PRO A 475 1.98 32.67 -15.09
N LEU A 476 2.53 31.46 -14.93
CA LEU A 476 2.18 30.54 -13.86
C LEU A 476 3.36 30.41 -12.90
N SER A 477 3.10 30.66 -11.63
CA SER A 477 4.06 30.39 -10.54
C SER A 477 3.73 29.06 -9.86
N PRO A 478 4.75 28.29 -9.45
CA PRO A 478 4.50 27.08 -8.67
C PRO A 478 3.76 27.41 -7.36
N PRO A 479 3.04 26.46 -6.79
CA PRO A 479 2.47 26.65 -5.46
C PRO A 479 3.57 27.01 -4.47
N PRO A 480 3.28 27.90 -3.48
CA PRO A 480 4.25 28.21 -2.42
C PRO A 480 4.69 26.93 -1.72
N GLN A 481 6.00 26.72 -1.63
CA GLN A 481 6.57 25.56 -0.94
C GLN A 481 7.25 26.03 0.34
N PRO A 482 6.96 25.43 1.46
CA PRO A 482 7.74 25.71 2.66
C PRO A 482 9.16 25.17 2.47
N ALA A 483 10.20 25.89 2.92
CA ALA A 483 11.60 25.46 2.83
C ALA A 483 11.82 24.08 3.47
N ILE A 484 12.59 23.22 2.83
CA ILE A 484 12.88 21.87 3.35
C ILE A 484 13.62 21.96 4.67
N ASN A 485 13.21 21.15 5.64
CA ASN A 485 13.83 21.02 6.95
C ASN A 485 13.75 19.57 7.44
N ARG A 486 14.30 19.28 8.61
CA ARG A 486 14.35 17.93 9.21
C ARG A 486 12.98 17.24 9.40
N TRP A 487 11.86 17.94 9.30
CA TRP A 487 10.52 17.35 9.40
C TRP A 487 9.83 17.15 8.05
N SER A 488 10.39 17.69 6.98
CA SER A 488 9.79 17.63 5.63
C SER A 488 9.63 16.19 5.16
N TRP A 489 10.61 15.34 5.44
CA TRP A 489 10.55 13.93 5.08
C TRP A 489 9.40 13.17 5.75
N HIS A 490 9.13 13.43 7.05
CA HIS A 490 8.02 12.77 7.76
C HIS A 490 6.67 13.08 7.10
N GLY A 491 6.48 14.29 6.61
CA GLY A 491 5.25 14.72 5.92
C GLY A 491 5.14 14.20 4.48
N ALA A 492 6.22 13.66 3.93
CA ALA A 492 6.32 13.26 2.53
C ALA A 492 5.93 11.80 2.26
N CYS A 493 6.02 10.90 3.25
CA CYS A 493 5.89 9.47 3.03
C CYS A 493 5.00 8.75 4.06
N GLY A 494 4.47 7.59 3.65
CA GLY A 494 3.64 6.73 4.49
C GLY A 494 4.37 6.24 5.74
N LEU A 495 5.66 5.89 5.65
CA LEU A 495 6.51 5.54 6.79
C LEU A 495 6.56 6.67 7.82
N GLY A 496 6.60 7.92 7.38
CA GLY A 496 6.55 9.09 8.26
C GLY A 496 5.31 9.11 9.15
N THR A 497 4.16 8.64 8.65
CA THR A 497 2.93 8.51 9.43
C THR A 497 3.11 7.53 10.60
N ALA A 498 3.69 6.35 10.36
CA ALA A 498 3.95 5.36 11.39
C ALA A 498 4.91 5.89 12.48
N GLN A 499 5.98 6.58 12.07
CA GLN A 499 6.93 7.20 13.00
C GLN A 499 6.32 8.35 13.82
N LEU A 500 5.45 9.16 13.19
CA LEU A 500 4.72 10.22 13.88
C LEU A 500 3.78 9.65 14.94
N LEU A 501 3.08 8.54 14.63
CA LEU A 501 2.26 7.82 15.60
C LEU A 501 3.10 7.31 16.78
N ALA A 502 4.24 6.67 16.53
CA ALA A 502 5.15 6.22 17.60
C ALA A 502 5.58 7.38 18.52
N GLN A 503 5.97 8.51 17.92
CA GLN A 503 6.37 9.71 18.68
C GLN A 503 5.23 10.27 19.53
N GLN A 504 4.01 10.37 18.98
CA GLN A 504 2.84 10.91 19.70
C GLN A 504 2.39 9.99 20.82
N LEU A 505 2.35 8.69 20.57
CA LEU A 505 2.00 7.69 21.56
C LEU A 505 3.09 7.48 22.62
N GLY A 506 4.32 7.97 22.35
CA GLY A 506 5.44 7.86 23.25
C GLY A 506 5.90 6.43 23.47
N VAL A 507 5.89 5.66 22.38
CA VAL A 507 6.36 4.28 22.35
C VAL A 507 7.57 4.16 21.41
N GLU A 508 8.47 3.25 21.74
CA GLU A 508 9.48 2.77 20.80
C GLU A 508 8.85 1.67 19.97
N ALA A 509 8.79 1.88 18.67
CA ALA A 509 8.14 0.95 17.76
C ALA A 509 8.93 0.79 16.48
N ASP A 510 8.83 -0.40 15.92
CA ASP A 510 9.29 -0.68 14.57
C ASP A 510 8.24 -0.20 13.57
N CYS A 511 8.63 0.67 12.64
CA CYS A 511 7.70 1.41 11.79
C CYS A 511 7.93 1.10 10.31
N TYR A 512 6.84 0.87 9.56
CA TYR A 512 6.84 0.84 8.10
C TYR A 512 5.44 1.08 7.54
N ALA A 513 5.38 1.41 6.25
CA ALA A 513 4.11 1.55 5.54
C ALA A 513 3.93 0.45 4.49
N VAL A 514 2.66 0.23 4.09
CA VAL A 514 2.25 -0.82 3.14
C VAL A 514 1.30 -0.24 2.11
N GLU A 515 1.53 -0.58 0.85
CA GLU A 515 0.62 -0.29 -0.25
C GLU A 515 0.31 -1.57 -1.05
N ALA A 516 -0.97 -1.88 -1.16
CA ALA A 516 -1.56 -2.98 -1.94
C ALA A 516 -2.86 -2.52 -2.61
N ALA A 517 -2.85 -1.29 -3.16
CA ALA A 517 -4.03 -0.62 -3.70
C ALA A 517 -5.18 -0.56 -2.68
N CYS A 518 -6.42 -0.87 -3.12
CA CYS A 518 -7.58 -0.87 -2.22
C CYS A 518 -7.55 -1.99 -1.15
N ALA A 519 -6.65 -2.96 -1.28
CA ALA A 519 -6.43 -4.04 -0.30
C ALA A 519 -5.35 -3.70 0.75
N SER A 520 -4.76 -2.51 0.73
CA SER A 520 -3.61 -2.11 1.56
C SER A 520 -3.81 -2.36 3.05
N SER A 521 -4.98 -2.02 3.60
CA SER A 521 -5.27 -2.25 5.03
C SER A 521 -5.25 -3.73 5.41
N LEU A 522 -5.79 -4.60 4.55
CA LEU A 522 -5.77 -6.05 4.80
C LEU A 522 -4.36 -6.62 4.60
N ALA A 523 -3.58 -6.09 3.66
CA ALA A 523 -2.16 -6.45 3.51
C ALA A 523 -1.35 -6.06 4.76
N ALA A 524 -1.58 -4.86 5.32
CA ALA A 524 -0.96 -4.43 6.56
C ALA A 524 -1.37 -5.32 7.76
N LEU A 525 -2.65 -5.67 7.86
CA LEU A 525 -3.16 -6.62 8.86
C LEU A 525 -2.51 -8.01 8.70
N HIS A 526 -2.37 -8.50 7.46
CA HIS A 526 -1.66 -9.75 7.18
C HIS A 526 -0.23 -9.71 7.73
N ASN A 527 0.51 -8.64 7.46
CA ASN A 527 1.87 -8.47 7.95
C ASN A 527 1.93 -8.44 9.47
N ALA A 528 1.01 -7.71 10.12
CA ALA A 528 0.89 -7.66 11.57
C ALA A 528 0.63 -9.05 12.20
N VAL A 529 -0.32 -9.79 11.62
CA VAL A 529 -0.66 -11.15 12.07
C VAL A 529 0.54 -12.07 11.95
N ARG A 530 1.24 -12.09 10.79
CA ARG A 530 2.42 -12.95 10.58
C ARG A 530 3.56 -12.60 11.52
N ALA A 531 3.83 -11.32 11.74
CA ALA A 531 4.88 -10.86 12.64
C ALA A 531 4.58 -11.19 14.12
N LEU A 532 3.31 -11.07 14.56
CA LEU A 532 2.88 -11.49 15.90
C LEU A 532 2.95 -13.01 16.08
N GLN A 533 2.50 -13.78 15.09
CA GLN A 533 2.60 -15.24 15.10
C GLN A 533 4.05 -15.72 15.10
N ALA A 534 4.95 -15.00 14.43
CA ALA A 534 6.39 -15.27 14.46
C ALA A 534 7.05 -14.85 15.78
N GLY A 535 6.33 -14.17 16.69
CA GLY A 535 6.87 -13.68 17.96
C GLY A 535 7.84 -12.51 17.83
N ARG A 536 7.81 -11.76 16.71
CA ARG A 536 8.65 -10.57 16.53
C ARG A 536 8.23 -9.45 17.45
N TYR A 537 6.93 -9.30 17.70
CA TYR A 537 6.34 -8.24 18.51
C TYR A 537 5.36 -8.81 19.54
N ASP A 538 5.15 -8.05 20.60
CA ASP A 538 4.14 -8.34 21.62
C ASP A 538 2.80 -7.69 21.28
N ALA A 539 2.86 -6.53 20.61
CA ALA A 539 1.70 -5.83 20.09
C ALA A 539 2.02 -5.11 18.78
N VAL A 540 1.00 -4.91 17.95
CA VAL A 540 1.09 -4.13 16.71
C VAL A 540 -0.06 -3.14 16.67
N LEU A 541 0.27 -1.86 16.50
CA LEU A 541 -0.69 -0.86 16.03
C LEU A 541 -0.72 -0.93 14.51
N VAL A 542 -1.83 -1.36 13.95
CA VAL A 542 -1.98 -1.50 12.50
C VAL A 542 -3.28 -0.84 12.05
N GLY A 543 -3.27 -0.29 10.87
CA GLY A 543 -4.47 0.27 10.25
C GLY A 543 -4.19 0.89 8.91
N GLY A 544 -5.18 1.54 8.36
CA GLY A 544 -5.03 2.25 7.09
C GLY A 544 -5.89 3.49 7.05
N ILE A 545 -5.37 4.49 6.36
CA ILE A 545 -6.04 5.76 6.15
C ILE A 545 -5.60 6.38 4.83
N GLU A 546 -6.54 6.99 4.13
CA GLU A 546 -6.22 7.77 2.93
C GLU A 546 -7.17 8.96 2.77
N THR A 547 -6.63 10.06 2.24
CA THR A 547 -7.39 11.16 1.67
C THR A 547 -7.58 10.83 0.19
N ALA A 548 -8.72 10.17 -0.10
CA ALA A 548 -9.03 9.57 -1.40
C ALA A 548 -9.78 10.53 -2.35
N THR A 549 -10.09 11.74 -1.87
CA THR A 549 -10.97 12.69 -2.55
C THR A 549 -10.24 13.91 -3.12
N LEU A 550 -8.92 13.88 -3.16
CA LEU A 550 -8.12 14.96 -3.75
C LEU A 550 -8.43 15.12 -5.25
N GLU A 551 -8.26 16.32 -5.78
CA GLU A 551 -8.43 16.60 -7.22
C GLU A 551 -7.72 15.60 -8.11
N ARG A 552 -6.50 15.18 -7.70
CA ARG A 552 -5.72 14.15 -8.38
C ARG A 552 -6.50 12.85 -8.50
N ASP A 553 -7.04 12.38 -7.40
CA ASP A 553 -7.73 11.09 -7.36
C ASP A 553 -9.03 11.14 -8.16
N MET A 554 -9.79 12.23 -8.04
CA MET A 554 -11.00 12.47 -8.83
C MET A 554 -10.71 12.47 -10.33
N VAL A 555 -9.67 13.18 -10.76
CA VAL A 555 -9.28 13.29 -12.17
C VAL A 555 -8.77 11.96 -12.73
N LEU A 556 -7.88 11.29 -12.00
CA LEU A 556 -7.25 10.04 -12.48
C LEU A 556 -8.22 8.87 -12.47
N CYS A 557 -9.11 8.76 -11.49
CA CYS A 557 -10.15 7.72 -11.47
C CYS A 557 -11.23 7.96 -12.53
N SER A 558 -11.58 9.23 -12.78
CA SER A 558 -12.48 9.60 -13.88
C SER A 558 -11.92 9.20 -15.25
N ALA A 559 -10.62 9.36 -15.47
CA ALA A 559 -9.98 8.97 -16.73
C ALA A 559 -10.07 7.45 -17.00
N GLN A 560 -10.25 6.64 -15.98
CA GLN A 560 -10.46 5.20 -16.05
C GLN A 560 -11.94 4.80 -16.06
N MET A 561 -12.87 5.76 -16.01
CA MET A 561 -14.32 5.52 -15.90
C MET A 561 -14.69 4.65 -14.67
N MET A 562 -14.02 4.84 -13.55
CA MET A 562 -14.23 4.05 -12.33
C MET A 562 -15.25 4.68 -11.37
N LEU A 563 -15.48 6.00 -11.48
CA LEU A 563 -16.35 6.71 -10.57
C LEU A 563 -17.83 6.56 -10.96
N SER A 564 -18.69 6.55 -9.96
CA SER A 564 -20.13 6.68 -10.20
C SER A 564 -20.48 8.09 -10.69
N ALA A 565 -21.30 8.20 -11.71
CA ALA A 565 -21.80 9.48 -12.21
C ALA A 565 -22.80 10.14 -11.23
N SER A 566 -23.40 9.35 -10.34
CA SER A 566 -24.36 9.78 -9.33
C SER A 566 -23.88 9.46 -7.92
N ARG A 567 -24.12 8.25 -7.45
CA ARG A 567 -23.73 7.75 -6.13
C ARG A 567 -23.40 6.27 -6.21
N MET A 568 -22.41 5.86 -5.45
CA MET A 568 -22.08 4.44 -5.26
C MET A 568 -23.29 3.66 -4.74
N ARG A 569 -23.60 2.57 -5.42
CA ARG A 569 -24.72 1.67 -5.08
C ARG A 569 -24.27 0.22 -5.17
N PRO A 570 -23.60 -0.31 -4.14
CA PRO A 570 -23.15 -1.70 -4.15
C PRO A 570 -24.30 -2.66 -4.40
N PHE A 571 -24.08 -3.63 -5.29
CA PHE A 571 -25.02 -4.70 -5.65
C PHE A 571 -26.32 -4.26 -6.32
N ALA A 572 -26.51 -2.97 -6.58
CA ALA A 572 -27.70 -2.45 -7.22
C ALA A 572 -27.68 -2.68 -8.73
N ARG A 573 -28.90 -2.75 -9.33
CA ARG A 573 -29.04 -2.80 -10.78
C ARG A 573 -28.43 -1.56 -11.49
N GLN A 574 -28.39 -0.43 -10.79
CA GLN A 574 -27.86 0.85 -11.28
C GLN A 574 -26.41 1.11 -10.83
N ALA A 575 -25.67 0.06 -10.43
CA ALA A 575 -24.27 0.17 -10.09
C ALA A 575 -23.46 0.59 -11.33
N ASP A 576 -22.84 1.78 -11.28
CA ASP A 576 -22.14 2.43 -12.40
C ASP A 576 -20.70 2.86 -12.05
N GLY A 577 -20.26 2.61 -10.81
CA GLY A 577 -18.94 3.00 -10.33
C GLY A 577 -18.92 3.24 -8.82
N PHE A 578 -17.76 3.58 -8.29
CA PHE A 578 -17.61 3.93 -6.88
C PHE A 578 -17.62 5.44 -6.66
N THR A 579 -17.92 5.85 -5.43
CA THR A 579 -17.73 7.22 -4.95
C THR A 579 -16.54 7.23 -3.98
N PRO A 580 -15.51 8.07 -4.17
CA PRO A 580 -14.39 8.16 -3.24
C PRO A 580 -14.82 8.69 -1.86
N GLY A 581 -14.13 8.25 -0.82
CA GLY A 581 -14.32 8.72 0.54
C GLY A 581 -12.99 8.84 1.29
N ASP A 582 -12.84 9.88 2.10
CA ASP A 582 -11.70 10.05 3.00
C ASP A 582 -11.96 9.27 4.29
N GLY A 583 -10.95 8.52 4.74
CA GLY A 583 -11.08 7.79 5.99
C GLY A 583 -10.27 6.52 6.08
N GLY A 584 -10.59 5.74 7.12
CA GLY A 584 -9.93 4.49 7.43
C GLY A 584 -10.18 4.03 8.87
N GLY A 585 -9.18 3.39 9.48
CA GLY A 585 -9.23 2.97 10.87
C GLY A 585 -7.94 2.34 11.34
N PHE A 586 -7.78 2.26 12.66
CA PHE A 586 -6.63 1.67 13.33
C PHE A 586 -7.05 0.66 14.38
N PHE A 587 -6.16 -0.30 14.67
CA PHE A 587 -6.39 -1.43 15.56
C PHE A 587 -5.15 -1.71 16.40
N ILE A 588 -5.34 -2.15 17.64
CA ILE A 588 -4.28 -2.72 18.45
C ILE A 588 -4.44 -4.23 18.45
N LEU A 589 -3.43 -4.93 17.93
CA LEU A 589 -3.36 -6.39 17.88
C LEU A 589 -2.34 -6.92 18.89
N THR A 590 -2.61 -8.10 19.48
CA THR A 590 -1.64 -8.82 20.32
C THR A 590 -1.78 -10.33 20.15
N GLY A 591 -0.64 -11.04 20.25
CA GLY A 591 -0.60 -12.50 20.39
C GLY A 591 -0.61 -12.99 21.84
N GLN A 592 -0.61 -12.08 22.82
CA GLN A 592 -0.66 -12.44 24.23
C GLN A 592 -2.10 -12.75 24.66
N ALA A 593 -2.25 -13.71 25.56
CA ALA A 593 -3.57 -14.02 26.12
C ALA A 593 -4.18 -12.80 26.81
N THR A 594 -5.42 -12.49 26.50
CA THR A 594 -6.11 -11.31 27.03
C THR A 594 -7.61 -11.55 27.19
N SER A 595 -8.19 -11.04 28.27
CA SER A 595 -9.64 -10.98 28.47
C SER A 595 -10.29 -9.76 27.79
N ARG A 596 -9.49 -8.91 27.15
CA ARG A 596 -9.96 -7.69 26.48
C ARG A 596 -10.16 -7.87 24.97
N ALA A 597 -10.16 -9.11 24.46
CA ALA A 597 -10.35 -9.36 23.04
C ALA A 597 -11.76 -8.94 22.61
N ILE A 598 -11.86 -7.97 21.71
CA ILE A 598 -13.10 -7.62 21.02
C ILE A 598 -13.39 -8.68 19.95
N ALA A 599 -12.33 -9.14 19.29
CA ALA A 599 -12.40 -10.19 18.29
C ALA A 599 -11.04 -10.91 18.16
N THR A 600 -11.07 -12.10 17.58
CA THR A 600 -9.89 -12.89 17.24
C THR A 600 -9.78 -13.02 15.72
N ILE A 601 -8.59 -12.80 15.16
CA ILE A 601 -8.31 -13.09 13.77
C ILE A 601 -8.08 -14.58 13.61
N GLU A 602 -8.96 -15.26 12.88
CA GLU A 602 -8.89 -16.69 12.61
C GLU A 602 -7.86 -16.99 11.51
N ALA A 603 -7.95 -16.27 10.40
CA ALA A 603 -7.01 -16.39 9.31
C ALA A 603 -7.05 -15.15 8.41
N ILE A 604 -5.94 -14.88 7.74
CA ILE A 604 -5.84 -13.90 6.68
C ILE A 604 -4.80 -14.35 5.66
N SER A 605 -5.14 -14.28 4.39
CA SER A 605 -4.24 -14.52 3.27
C SER A 605 -4.68 -13.75 2.03
N GLY A 606 -3.95 -13.90 0.94
CA GLY A 606 -4.25 -13.19 -0.30
C GLY A 606 -3.72 -13.90 -1.55
N SER A 607 -4.04 -13.29 -2.69
CA SER A 607 -3.64 -13.73 -4.02
C SER A 607 -3.39 -12.54 -4.93
N CYS A 608 -2.93 -12.83 -6.14
CA CYS A 608 -2.92 -11.89 -7.27
C CYS A 608 -3.55 -12.57 -8.49
N ASP A 609 -4.37 -11.86 -9.24
CA ASP A 609 -5.05 -12.40 -10.43
C ASP A 609 -4.06 -12.81 -11.52
N SER A 610 -2.93 -12.10 -11.64
CA SER A 610 -1.91 -12.25 -12.69
C SER A 610 -2.46 -12.23 -14.15
N TYR A 611 -3.69 -11.73 -14.32
CA TYR A 611 -4.39 -11.70 -15.61
C TYR A 611 -4.56 -10.27 -16.14
N SER A 612 -5.10 -9.37 -15.32
CA SER A 612 -5.37 -7.98 -15.71
C SER A 612 -4.95 -7.00 -14.61
N MET A 613 -4.47 -5.83 -15.04
CA MET A 613 -4.16 -4.74 -14.10
C MET A 613 -5.41 -3.97 -13.64
N THR A 614 -6.54 -4.13 -14.32
CA THR A 614 -7.72 -3.29 -14.09
C THR A 614 -9.04 -4.05 -14.02
N ALA A 615 -9.16 -5.19 -14.69
CA ALA A 615 -10.37 -5.99 -14.64
C ALA A 615 -10.32 -6.99 -13.46
N PRO A 616 -11.39 -7.10 -12.66
CA PRO A 616 -11.46 -8.07 -11.57
C PRO A 616 -11.58 -9.50 -12.13
N ASP A 617 -10.93 -10.45 -11.46
CA ASP A 617 -10.94 -11.87 -11.82
C ASP A 617 -11.56 -12.70 -10.67
N PRO A 618 -12.73 -13.33 -10.86
CA PRO A 618 -13.35 -14.14 -9.83
C PRO A 618 -12.49 -15.34 -9.38
N GLU A 619 -11.66 -15.91 -10.26
CA GLU A 619 -10.77 -17.03 -9.90
C GLU A 619 -9.65 -16.56 -8.96
N GLY A 620 -9.05 -15.40 -9.23
CA GLY A 620 -8.05 -14.82 -8.35
C GLY A 620 -8.62 -14.47 -6.98
N GLN A 621 -9.82 -13.88 -6.92
CA GLN A 621 -10.53 -13.59 -5.68
C GLN A 621 -10.89 -14.88 -4.91
N ALA A 622 -11.39 -15.91 -5.61
CA ALA A 622 -11.69 -17.22 -5.00
C ALA A 622 -10.43 -17.88 -4.41
N LEU A 623 -9.28 -17.76 -5.09
CA LEU A 623 -8.02 -18.26 -4.58
C LEU A 623 -7.59 -17.60 -3.25
N ALA A 624 -7.84 -16.29 -3.06
CA ALA A 624 -7.60 -15.62 -1.78
C ALA A 624 -8.49 -16.20 -0.67
N ILE A 625 -9.75 -16.46 -0.97
CA ILE A 625 -10.72 -17.08 -0.06
C ILE A 625 -10.25 -18.51 0.32
N GLU A 626 -9.93 -19.35 -0.67
CA GLU A 626 -9.49 -20.73 -0.46
C GLU A 626 -8.19 -20.81 0.36
N LYS A 627 -7.21 -19.96 0.06
CA LYS A 627 -5.96 -19.87 0.84
C LYS A 627 -6.25 -19.48 2.30
N THR A 628 -7.12 -18.50 2.52
CA THR A 628 -7.48 -18.08 3.89
C THR A 628 -8.19 -19.20 4.64
N GLN A 629 -9.14 -19.88 4.01
CA GLN A 629 -9.83 -21.04 4.62
C GLN A 629 -8.86 -22.18 4.93
N SER A 630 -7.87 -22.43 4.08
CA SER A 630 -6.86 -23.49 4.32
C SER A 630 -5.98 -23.25 5.57
N LEU A 631 -5.92 -22.01 6.05
CA LEU A 631 -5.21 -21.59 7.25
C LEU A 631 -6.10 -21.54 8.50
N SER A 632 -7.39 -21.87 8.37
CA SER A 632 -8.39 -21.82 9.43
C SER A 632 -9.06 -23.18 9.60
N THR A 633 -9.60 -23.42 10.80
CA THR A 633 -10.50 -24.55 11.07
C THR A 633 -11.98 -24.16 10.88
N VAL A 634 -12.26 -22.89 10.59
CA VAL A 634 -13.62 -22.39 10.38
C VAL A 634 -14.15 -22.84 9.03
N GLU A 635 -15.27 -23.56 9.05
CA GLU A 635 -15.94 -23.95 7.81
C GLU A 635 -16.75 -22.77 7.22
N ALA A 636 -16.84 -22.70 5.90
CA ALA A 636 -17.59 -21.65 5.19
C ALA A 636 -19.05 -21.49 5.69
N ARG A 637 -19.69 -22.59 6.10
CA ARG A 637 -21.08 -22.57 6.64
C ARG A 637 -21.22 -21.87 7.99
N GLN A 638 -20.11 -21.70 8.74
CA GLN A 638 -20.10 -21.04 10.04
C GLN A 638 -19.94 -19.51 9.93
N ILE A 639 -19.62 -19.00 8.74
CA ILE A 639 -19.52 -17.57 8.47
C ILE A 639 -20.94 -17.03 8.26
N GLN A 640 -21.36 -16.09 9.09
CA GLN A 640 -22.72 -15.54 9.10
C GLN A 640 -22.79 -14.21 8.34
N TYR A 641 -21.71 -13.43 8.34
CA TYR A 641 -21.65 -12.12 7.68
C TYR A 641 -20.38 -11.98 6.84
N LEU A 642 -20.51 -11.40 5.66
CA LEU A 642 -19.43 -10.96 4.80
C LEU A 642 -19.49 -9.44 4.61
N GLU A 643 -18.48 -8.76 5.05
CA GLU A 643 -18.22 -7.39 4.64
C GLU A 643 -17.50 -7.43 3.30
N ALA A 644 -18.21 -7.17 2.24
CA ALA A 644 -17.74 -7.28 0.88
C ALA A 644 -16.81 -6.12 0.48
N HIS A 645 -16.02 -6.34 -0.54
CA HIS A 645 -15.35 -5.24 -1.23
C HIS A 645 -16.39 -4.27 -1.82
N GLY A 646 -17.42 -4.77 -2.49
CA GLY A 646 -18.69 -4.10 -2.77
C GLY A 646 -18.57 -2.62 -3.19
N THR A 647 -17.93 -2.35 -4.34
CA THR A 647 -17.63 -0.97 -4.79
C THR A 647 -18.74 -0.36 -5.66
N GLY A 648 -19.81 -1.09 -5.95
CA GLY A 648 -20.87 -0.60 -6.82
C GLY A 648 -20.44 -0.46 -8.28
N THR A 649 -19.42 -1.19 -8.72
CA THR A 649 -19.09 -1.35 -10.12
C THR A 649 -19.73 -2.63 -10.64
N GLU A 650 -20.39 -2.59 -11.80
CA GLU A 650 -21.10 -3.73 -12.34
C GLU A 650 -20.23 -4.99 -12.43
N LEU A 651 -19.04 -4.87 -13.04
CA LEU A 651 -18.10 -5.98 -13.18
C LEU A 651 -17.51 -6.43 -11.84
N GLY A 652 -17.23 -5.50 -10.93
CA GLY A 652 -16.65 -5.80 -9.62
C GLY A 652 -17.61 -6.57 -8.74
N ASP A 653 -18.85 -6.11 -8.62
CA ASP A 653 -19.86 -6.76 -7.79
C ASP A 653 -20.19 -8.17 -8.33
N ARG A 654 -20.23 -8.36 -9.66
CA ARG A 654 -20.45 -9.69 -10.29
C ARG A 654 -19.27 -10.64 -10.04
N ALA A 655 -18.04 -10.15 -10.21
CA ALA A 655 -16.84 -10.95 -9.97
C ALA A 655 -16.75 -11.39 -8.50
N GLU A 656 -17.04 -10.48 -7.57
CA GLU A 656 -17.03 -10.78 -6.15
C GLU A 656 -18.05 -11.86 -5.77
N VAL A 657 -19.33 -11.73 -6.19
CA VAL A 657 -20.33 -12.75 -5.91
C VAL A 657 -19.99 -14.09 -6.56
N ALA A 658 -19.43 -14.09 -7.79
CA ALA A 658 -18.96 -15.31 -8.44
C ALA A 658 -17.79 -15.95 -7.68
N SER A 659 -16.84 -15.15 -7.14
CA SER A 659 -15.73 -15.66 -6.34
C SER A 659 -16.19 -16.32 -5.04
N LEU A 660 -17.24 -15.78 -4.41
CA LEU A 660 -17.85 -16.38 -3.22
C LEU A 660 -18.45 -17.75 -3.53
N HIS A 661 -19.11 -17.90 -4.67
CA HIS A 661 -19.65 -19.19 -5.11
C HIS A 661 -18.55 -20.24 -5.29
N GLN A 662 -17.42 -19.85 -5.88
CA GLN A 662 -16.29 -20.75 -6.10
C GLN A 662 -15.52 -21.06 -4.81
N GLY A 663 -15.17 -20.03 -4.03
CA GLY A 663 -14.33 -20.15 -2.84
C GLY A 663 -15.03 -20.77 -1.65
N TYR A 664 -16.28 -20.42 -1.38
CA TYR A 664 -17.00 -20.94 -0.23
C TYR A 664 -17.65 -22.31 -0.45
N ARG A 665 -18.01 -22.68 -1.70
CA ARG A 665 -18.65 -23.97 -2.03
C ARG A 665 -19.73 -24.36 -1.02
N ARG A 666 -20.54 -23.36 -0.61
CA ARG A 666 -21.44 -23.46 0.52
C ARG A 666 -22.72 -24.21 0.17
N ALA A 667 -22.95 -25.36 0.81
CA ALA A 667 -24.29 -25.98 0.89
C ALA A 667 -24.97 -25.44 2.16
N ALA A 668 -25.90 -24.48 2.02
CA ALA A 668 -26.35 -23.72 3.15
C ALA A 668 -27.65 -24.23 3.81
N ARG A 669 -27.70 -24.08 5.14
CA ARG A 669 -28.95 -24.11 5.93
C ARG A 669 -29.37 -22.70 6.39
N ALA A 670 -28.48 -21.74 6.45
CA ALA A 670 -28.73 -20.34 6.83
C ALA A 670 -28.14 -19.39 5.80
N PRO A 671 -28.72 -18.21 5.51
CA PRO A 671 -28.18 -17.25 4.57
C PRO A 671 -26.85 -16.69 5.04
N LEU A 672 -25.95 -16.37 4.08
CA LEU A 672 -24.81 -15.51 4.28
C LEU A 672 -25.28 -14.06 4.11
N TYR A 673 -25.21 -13.24 5.15
CA TYR A 673 -25.52 -11.83 5.02
C TYR A 673 -24.33 -11.09 4.42
N ILE A 674 -24.56 -10.27 3.38
CA ILE A 674 -23.52 -9.52 2.68
C ILE A 674 -23.80 -8.02 2.80
N GLY A 675 -22.78 -7.24 3.16
CA GLY A 675 -22.89 -5.78 3.22
C GLY A 675 -21.61 -5.08 2.74
N SER A 676 -21.69 -3.75 2.60
CA SER A 676 -20.52 -2.91 2.28
C SER A 676 -20.60 -1.57 2.99
N VAL A 677 -19.58 -1.26 3.80
CA VAL A 677 -19.43 0.05 4.50
C VAL A 677 -19.31 1.22 3.52
N LYS A 678 -18.89 0.91 2.30
CA LYS A 678 -18.70 1.90 1.24
C LYS A 678 -20.01 2.57 0.82
N TYR A 679 -21.15 1.90 0.99
CA TYR A 679 -22.46 2.50 0.84
C TYR A 679 -22.60 3.75 1.72
N ASN A 680 -22.12 3.68 2.96
CA ASN A 680 -22.27 4.74 3.96
C ASN A 680 -21.21 5.85 3.80
N PHE A 681 -19.94 5.49 3.52
CA PHE A 681 -18.79 6.38 3.67
C PHE A 681 -17.92 6.49 2.42
N GLY A 682 -18.33 5.90 1.28
CA GLY A 682 -17.51 5.90 0.07
C GLY A 682 -16.32 4.95 0.12
N HIS A 683 -15.52 4.96 -0.94
CA HIS A 683 -14.34 4.09 -1.07
C HIS A 683 -13.07 4.82 -0.61
N CYS A 684 -12.54 4.42 0.55
CA CYS A 684 -11.37 5.05 1.18
C CYS A 684 -10.03 4.46 0.69
N PHE A 685 -9.94 3.87 -0.49
CA PHE A 685 -8.74 3.24 -1.09
C PHE A 685 -7.92 2.44 -0.07
N ALA A 686 -6.70 2.89 0.29
CA ALA A 686 -5.85 2.17 1.25
C ALA A 686 -6.51 2.01 2.64
N GLY A 687 -7.39 2.92 3.05
CA GLY A 687 -8.15 2.87 4.30
C GLY A 687 -9.39 1.97 4.26
N ALA A 688 -9.81 1.51 3.07
CA ALA A 688 -11.11 0.84 2.90
C ALA A 688 -11.27 -0.45 3.73
N GLY A 689 -10.26 -1.34 3.70
CA GLY A 689 -10.29 -2.58 4.48
C GLY A 689 -10.31 -2.35 6.00
N ALA A 690 -9.64 -1.27 6.46
CA ALA A 690 -9.68 -0.88 7.86
C ALA A 690 -11.08 -0.40 8.27
N LEU A 691 -11.72 0.43 7.46
CA LEU A 691 -13.09 0.88 7.75
C LEU A 691 -14.11 -0.28 7.70
N SER A 692 -13.92 -1.24 6.78
CA SER A 692 -14.68 -2.50 6.72
C SER A 692 -14.55 -3.30 8.02
N LEU A 693 -13.33 -3.44 8.54
CA LEU A 693 -13.09 -4.13 9.81
C LEU A 693 -13.71 -3.37 10.99
N CYS A 694 -13.64 -2.03 11.03
CA CYS A 694 -14.32 -1.22 12.05
C CYS A 694 -15.84 -1.47 12.06
N LYS A 695 -16.48 -1.58 10.88
CA LYS A 695 -17.91 -1.92 10.79
C LYS A 695 -18.19 -3.29 11.39
N VAL A 696 -17.40 -4.31 11.08
CA VAL A 696 -17.60 -5.67 11.62
C VAL A 696 -17.43 -5.68 13.14
N LEU A 697 -16.41 -5.00 13.68
CA LEU A 697 -16.19 -4.90 15.13
C LEU A 697 -17.33 -4.17 15.84
N SER A 698 -17.82 -3.06 15.26
CA SER A 698 -19.02 -2.38 15.78
C SER A 698 -20.26 -3.28 15.74
N ALA A 699 -20.43 -4.07 14.68
CA ALA A 699 -21.55 -5.02 14.58
C ALA A 699 -21.46 -6.12 15.65
N PHE A 700 -20.26 -6.60 15.97
CA PHE A 700 -20.02 -7.53 17.07
C PHE A 700 -20.37 -6.93 18.43
N GLU A 701 -19.91 -5.71 18.72
CA GLU A 701 -20.18 -5.04 19.99
C GLU A 701 -21.67 -4.81 20.23
N HIS A 702 -22.42 -4.49 19.16
CA HIS A 702 -23.86 -4.21 19.27
C HIS A 702 -24.77 -5.42 19.01
N GLY A 703 -24.21 -6.56 18.60
CA GLY A 703 -24.98 -7.76 18.31
C GLY A 703 -26.00 -7.59 17.18
N GLN A 704 -25.68 -6.76 16.20
CA GLN A 704 -26.54 -6.48 15.05
C GLN A 704 -25.75 -6.42 13.74
N ILE A 705 -26.34 -6.89 12.65
CA ILE A 705 -25.84 -6.76 11.28
C ILE A 705 -26.44 -5.48 10.70
N PRO A 706 -25.64 -4.45 10.37
CA PRO A 706 -26.17 -3.22 9.80
C PRO A 706 -26.60 -3.42 8.33
N PRO A 707 -27.54 -2.63 7.83
CA PRO A 707 -28.03 -2.74 6.46
C PRO A 707 -27.01 -2.24 5.42
N THR A 708 -27.22 -2.69 4.19
CA THR A 708 -26.69 -2.06 2.97
C THR A 708 -27.90 -1.81 2.07
N PRO A 709 -28.58 -0.66 2.19
CA PRO A 709 -29.81 -0.41 1.48
C PRO A 709 -29.65 -0.43 -0.04
N VAL A 710 -30.38 -1.28 -0.73
CA VAL A 710 -30.36 -1.43 -2.18
C VAL A 710 -31.77 -1.29 -2.70
N ALA A 711 -32.10 -0.18 -3.36
CA ALA A 711 -33.45 0.10 -3.87
C ALA A 711 -33.91 -0.98 -4.87
N THR A 712 -33.04 -1.42 -5.75
CA THR A 712 -33.29 -2.49 -6.72
C THR A 712 -32.03 -3.33 -6.85
N LEU A 713 -32.09 -4.56 -6.34
CA LEU A 713 -30.97 -5.50 -6.43
C LEU A 713 -30.72 -5.89 -7.89
N ASN A 714 -29.44 -6.04 -8.25
CA ASN A 714 -29.09 -6.58 -9.55
C ASN A 714 -29.44 -8.08 -9.62
N ALA A 715 -30.44 -8.41 -10.44
CA ALA A 715 -30.94 -9.79 -10.59
C ALA A 715 -29.93 -10.74 -11.25
N GLU A 716 -28.86 -10.21 -11.87
CA GLU A 716 -27.79 -11.01 -12.47
C GLU A 716 -26.76 -11.50 -11.47
N LEU A 717 -26.78 -11.02 -10.23
CA LEU A 717 -25.91 -11.51 -9.18
C LEU A 717 -26.32 -12.90 -8.74
N PRO A 718 -25.45 -13.93 -8.78
CA PRO A 718 -25.79 -15.31 -8.47
C PRO A 718 -25.91 -15.56 -6.94
N LEU A 719 -26.64 -14.70 -6.21
CA LEU A 719 -26.78 -14.77 -4.75
C LEU A 719 -27.48 -16.04 -4.27
N VAL A 720 -28.46 -16.53 -5.05
CA VAL A 720 -29.18 -17.78 -4.72
C VAL A 720 -28.25 -18.99 -4.74
N ALA A 721 -27.19 -18.97 -5.56
CA ALA A 721 -26.25 -20.08 -5.67
C ALA A 721 -25.37 -20.25 -4.42
N ILE A 722 -25.23 -19.18 -3.59
CA ILE A 722 -24.45 -19.17 -2.33
C ILE A 722 -25.34 -18.97 -1.10
N PRO A 723 -26.64 -19.20 -1.17
CA PRO A 723 -27.71 -18.66 -0.29
C PRO A 723 -27.28 -17.42 0.49
N ALA A 724 -27.26 -16.28 -0.23
CA ALA A 724 -26.82 -15.02 0.35
C ALA A 724 -27.92 -13.96 0.26
N GLU A 725 -27.95 -13.08 1.26
CA GLU A 725 -28.90 -11.98 1.38
C GLU A 725 -28.18 -10.65 1.68
N ILE A 726 -28.70 -9.57 1.12
CA ILE A 726 -28.20 -8.21 1.43
C ILE A 726 -29.24 -7.55 2.36
N PRO A 727 -28.91 -7.32 3.64
CA PRO A 727 -29.83 -6.74 4.61
C PRO A 727 -30.26 -5.32 4.20
N GLN A 728 -31.58 -5.09 4.15
CA GLN A 728 -32.17 -3.77 3.86
C GLN A 728 -32.47 -2.98 5.14
N ILE A 729 -32.54 -3.65 6.28
CA ILE A 729 -32.70 -3.10 7.62
C ILE A 729 -31.69 -3.75 8.55
N ALA A 730 -31.42 -3.14 9.70
CA ALA A 730 -30.58 -3.77 10.72
C ALA A 730 -31.21 -5.07 11.21
N LEU A 731 -30.42 -6.15 11.29
CA LEU A 731 -30.84 -7.46 11.76
C LEU A 731 -30.18 -7.79 13.08
N ASP A 732 -30.90 -8.44 13.99
CA ASP A 732 -30.27 -8.97 15.19
C ASP A 732 -29.27 -10.08 14.82
N TRP A 733 -28.14 -10.05 15.49
CA TRP A 733 -27.07 -11.03 15.32
C TRP A 733 -26.85 -11.77 16.64
N PRO A 734 -27.66 -12.78 16.95
CA PRO A 734 -27.53 -13.50 18.21
C PRO A 734 -26.19 -14.22 18.31
N GLN A 735 -25.66 -14.31 19.51
CA GLN A 735 -24.46 -15.07 19.79
C GLN A 735 -24.86 -16.56 19.89
N GLY A 736 -24.52 -17.35 18.88
CA GLY A 736 -24.73 -18.79 18.88
C GLY A 736 -23.64 -19.53 19.66
N GLU A 737 -23.74 -20.88 19.75
CA GLU A 737 -22.74 -21.74 20.42
C GLU A 737 -21.32 -21.55 19.84
N ASP A 738 -21.23 -21.21 18.58
CA ASP A 738 -19.98 -20.96 17.85
C ASP A 738 -19.48 -19.51 17.92
N GLY A 739 -20.15 -18.60 18.63
CA GLY A 739 -19.89 -17.15 18.59
C GLY A 739 -20.34 -16.51 17.27
N ARG A 740 -19.98 -15.23 17.04
CA ARG A 740 -20.24 -14.53 15.78
C ARG A 740 -19.01 -14.60 14.89
N ARG A 741 -19.18 -15.00 13.63
CA ARG A 741 -18.10 -15.08 12.65
C ARG A 741 -18.39 -14.26 11.42
N ALA A 742 -17.41 -13.49 11.00
CA ALA A 742 -17.48 -12.67 9.81
C ALA A 742 -16.26 -12.87 8.92
N ALA A 743 -16.46 -12.54 7.65
CA ALA A 743 -15.40 -12.43 6.67
C ALA A 743 -15.32 -11.01 6.11
N ILE A 744 -14.15 -10.62 5.61
CA ILE A 744 -13.92 -9.31 4.98
C ILE A 744 -13.12 -9.50 3.71
N ASN A 745 -13.61 -8.94 2.60
CA ASN A 745 -12.91 -8.90 1.33
C ASN A 745 -12.27 -7.55 1.08
N GLY A 746 -11.03 -7.55 0.58
CA GLY A 746 -10.35 -6.37 0.06
C GLY A 746 -9.70 -6.69 -1.27
N PHE A 747 -10.22 -6.11 -2.36
CA PHE A 747 -9.75 -6.34 -3.72
C PHE A 747 -9.20 -5.05 -4.30
N GLY A 748 -7.98 -5.08 -4.81
CA GLY A 748 -7.25 -3.91 -5.26
C GLY A 748 -6.92 -3.96 -6.75
N THR A 749 -6.81 -2.77 -7.33
CA THR A 749 -6.25 -2.60 -8.68
C THR A 749 -4.90 -3.30 -8.78
N GLY A 750 -4.63 -3.95 -9.91
CA GLY A 750 -3.47 -4.83 -10.08
C GLY A 750 -3.80 -6.31 -9.84
N GLY A 751 -5.07 -6.62 -9.54
CA GLY A 751 -5.52 -7.99 -9.22
C GLY A 751 -5.10 -8.45 -7.83
N ILE A 752 -4.89 -7.53 -6.90
CA ILE A 752 -4.42 -7.82 -5.54
C ILE A 752 -5.62 -8.10 -4.64
N ASN A 753 -5.73 -9.33 -4.15
CA ASN A 753 -6.86 -9.80 -3.36
C ASN A 753 -6.42 -10.22 -1.97
N TYR A 754 -7.17 -9.82 -0.94
CA TYR A 754 -7.03 -10.30 0.44
C TYR A 754 -8.37 -10.69 1.01
N HIS A 755 -8.37 -11.75 1.81
CA HIS A 755 -9.52 -12.24 2.55
C HIS A 755 -9.17 -12.45 4.01
N LEU A 756 -10.05 -12.01 4.92
CA LEU A 756 -9.88 -12.07 6.37
C LEU A 756 -11.05 -12.81 6.99
N LEU A 757 -10.78 -13.76 7.88
CA LEU A 757 -11.75 -14.41 8.75
C LEU A 757 -11.56 -13.94 10.19
N ILE A 758 -12.64 -13.52 10.83
CA ILE A 758 -12.65 -12.94 12.17
C ILE A 758 -13.82 -13.50 12.98
N HIS A 759 -13.60 -13.63 14.27
CA HIS A 759 -14.52 -14.25 15.19
C HIS A 759 -14.65 -13.43 16.47
N GLN A 760 -15.86 -13.23 16.96
CA GLN A 760 -16.10 -12.70 18.29
C GLN A 760 -16.17 -13.88 19.27
N PRO A 761 -15.26 -13.98 20.24
CA PRO A 761 -15.32 -15.04 21.24
C PRO A 761 -16.58 -14.91 22.13
N ILE A 762 -17.04 -16.04 22.67
CA ILE A 762 -18.18 -16.11 23.58
C ILE A 762 -17.84 -15.48 24.93
#